data_a2fbbe508ee82386c494d307fe252149
#
_entry.id   a2fbbe508ee82386c494d307fe252149
#
_cell.length_a   1.000
_cell.length_b   1.000
_cell.length_c   1.000
_cell.angle_alpha   90.00
_cell.angle_beta   90.00
_cell.angle_gamma   90.00
#
_symmetry.space_group_name_H-M   'P 1'
#
loop_
_entity.id
_entity.type
_entity.pdbx_description
1 polymer ?
#
loop_
_entity_poly.entity_id
_entity_poly.type
_entity_poly.pdbx_seq_one_letter_code
_entity_poly.pdbx_strand_id
1 'polypeptide(L)'
;MYQVVKRDGKIVDFDIVKIADAIKKAFDATGTEYNDSVIDFLALKVSADFLPKIKDGKIAVEDIQDSVEAVLSRGGYETVAKSYILYRKQREKLRNTKSTYLDYKETVDKYLNIEDWRVKENSTVTYSVGGLILSNSGAITANYWLSEVYDQEIADAHRNCDLHLHDLSMLTGYCAGWSLRQLIKQGLGIPGKINSSPASHLSTLCNQMVNFLGIMQNEWAGAQAFSSFDTYLAPFVKVDNLTQKEVKQCIQSFIFGVNTPSRWGTQAPFSNITLDWTVPSDLKDQPAIVGGKEMDFTYGDCKKEMDMVNKAFIQIMIEGDANGRGFQYPIPTYSITRDFDWSPTENNRLLFEMTAKYGTPYFSNYINSDMEPSDVRSMCCRLRLDLRELRKKSGGYFGSGESTGSVGVVTINMPRIAYLAKDEADFYKRLDKLMDISARSLKVKRTVITKLLDAGLYPYTKYYLGSFNNHFSTIGLVGMNEAGLNAKWIRKDMTHPECQEFTKQVLDHMRERLSDYQEQYGDLYNLEATPAESTSYRLAKHDVELYPDIITAAEPGGTPYYTNSSHLPVGYTEDIFEALDIQDELQTRYTSGTVFHAFLGEKLPSWEAAANLVRKIAENYKLPYYTLSPTYSVCKNHGYISGEAFTCPYCGEPAEVYSRITGYYRPVQNWNAGKTQEYKERREYNIETSVLRHDGPLHPDAAPEAAEEHVDEAHSRAILCATPTCPNGRIACTSLDKAGFKYEKLMAEDNAELALSFGVKQAPTLVITDGREFEKFAGAGAIKTFLDSQKQ
;
A
#
# COMPACT_ATOMS: atom_id res chain seq x y z
N MET A 1 33.78 29.31 25.18
CA MET A 1 34.02 29.23 23.71
C MET A 1 33.03 28.21 23.21
N TYR A 2 32.20 28.53 22.26
CA TYR A 2 31.23 27.55 21.70
C TYR A 2 31.83 26.84 20.49
N GLN A 3 31.28 25.67 20.19
CA GLN A 3 31.75 24.79 19.13
C GLN A 3 30.76 24.71 17.99
N VAL A 4 31.24 24.45 16.77
CA VAL A 4 30.42 24.28 15.57
C VAL A 4 30.32 22.81 15.20
N VAL A 5 29.11 22.31 15.12
CA VAL A 5 28.81 20.99 14.57
C VAL A 5 28.74 21.11 13.07
N LYS A 6 29.68 20.47 12.39
CA LYS A 6 29.67 20.37 10.92
C LYS A 6 28.62 19.37 10.43
N ARG A 7 28.27 19.42 9.14
CA ARG A 7 27.33 18.53 8.49
C ARG A 7 27.68 17.03 8.57
N ASP A 8 28.99 16.74 8.67
CA ASP A 8 29.53 15.38 8.85
C ASP A 8 29.60 14.94 10.32
N GLY A 9 28.96 15.68 11.22
CA GLY A 9 28.95 15.42 12.66
C GLY A 9 30.22 15.84 13.39
N LYS A 10 31.30 16.27 12.70
CA LYS A 10 32.54 16.73 13.34
C LYS A 10 32.32 18.03 14.10
N ILE A 11 32.86 18.07 15.30
CA ILE A 11 32.83 19.26 16.16
C ILE A 11 34.15 20.00 16.01
N VAL A 12 34.07 21.28 15.73
CA VAL A 12 35.26 22.19 15.59
C VAL A 12 35.03 23.46 16.37
N ASP A 13 36.11 24.13 16.77
CA ASP A 13 36.03 25.42 17.44
C ASP A 13 35.46 26.49 16.49
N PHE A 14 34.69 27.39 17.06
CA PHE A 14 34.14 28.53 16.33
C PHE A 14 35.21 29.49 15.90
N ASP A 15 35.13 29.95 14.63
CA ASP A 15 36.08 30.89 14.03
C ASP A 15 35.32 31.92 13.20
N ILE A 16 35.27 33.17 13.69
CA ILE A 16 34.54 34.27 13.07
C ILE A 16 35.15 34.67 11.72
N VAL A 17 36.44 34.42 11.51
CA VAL A 17 37.13 34.75 10.24
C VAL A 17 36.49 33.99 9.08
N LYS A 18 36.02 32.80 9.32
CA LYS A 18 35.34 32.00 8.27
C LYS A 18 34.02 32.61 7.83
N ILE A 19 33.32 33.30 8.72
CA ILE A 19 32.09 34.03 8.41
C ILE A 19 32.46 35.27 7.58
N ALA A 20 33.45 36.04 8.03
CA ALA A 20 33.95 37.22 7.32
C ALA A 20 34.41 36.88 5.88
N ASP A 21 35.18 35.81 5.73
CA ASP A 21 35.65 35.33 4.42
C ASP A 21 34.48 34.89 3.50
N ALA A 22 33.47 34.25 4.05
CA ALA A 22 32.30 33.83 3.29
C ALA A 22 31.46 35.01 2.81
N ILE A 23 31.28 36.03 3.67
CA ILE A 23 30.61 37.32 3.34
C ILE A 23 31.41 38.05 2.28
N LYS A 24 32.72 38.20 2.45
CA LYS A 24 33.62 38.87 1.51
C LYS A 24 33.53 38.29 0.11
N LYS A 25 33.57 36.97 -0.01
CA LYS A 25 33.39 36.25 -1.28
C LYS A 25 32.06 36.52 -1.96
N ALA A 26 30.98 36.71 -1.19
CA ALA A 26 29.66 37.04 -1.73
C ALA A 26 29.61 38.49 -2.24
N PHE A 27 30.25 39.41 -1.58
CA PHE A 27 30.42 40.79 -2.07
C PHE A 27 31.29 40.86 -3.35
N ASP A 28 32.41 40.16 -3.37
CA ASP A 28 33.30 40.08 -4.55
C ASP A 28 32.53 39.48 -5.76
N ALA A 29 31.70 38.44 -5.53
CA ALA A 29 30.95 37.80 -6.60
C ALA A 29 29.85 38.69 -7.21
N THR A 30 29.42 39.73 -6.52
CA THR A 30 28.42 40.70 -6.97
C THR A 30 29.01 42.04 -7.45
N GLY A 31 30.31 42.20 -7.31
CA GLY A 31 30.98 43.47 -7.60
C GLY A 31 30.51 44.64 -6.70
N THR A 32 29.93 44.34 -5.56
CA THR A 32 29.45 45.35 -4.61
C THR A 32 30.63 45.87 -3.82
N GLU A 33 30.87 47.18 -3.85
CA GLU A 33 31.94 47.82 -3.11
C GLU A 33 31.76 47.65 -1.60
N TYR A 34 32.86 47.36 -0.91
CA TYR A 34 32.90 47.25 0.55
C TYR A 34 34.28 47.68 1.07
N ASN A 35 34.34 47.91 2.38
CA ASN A 35 35.60 47.98 3.11
C ASN A 35 35.64 46.85 4.18
N ASP A 36 36.85 46.54 4.65
CA ASP A 36 37.02 45.44 5.61
C ASP A 36 36.20 45.66 6.91
N SER A 37 36.04 46.93 7.33
CA SER A 37 35.23 47.25 8.52
C SER A 37 33.74 46.90 8.38
N VAL A 38 33.18 46.97 7.17
CA VAL A 38 31.80 46.54 6.86
C VAL A 38 31.71 45.04 6.97
N ILE A 39 32.66 44.30 6.44
CA ILE A 39 32.71 42.84 6.50
C ILE A 39 32.79 42.37 7.96
N ASP A 40 33.72 42.96 8.75
CA ASP A 40 33.88 42.65 10.17
C ASP A 40 32.62 42.95 10.98
N PHE A 41 31.97 44.08 10.70
CA PHE A 41 30.71 44.45 11.34
C PHE A 41 29.56 43.47 11.01
N LEU A 42 29.45 43.03 9.75
CA LEU A 42 28.47 42.05 9.34
C LEU A 42 28.72 40.68 10.00
N ALA A 43 30.00 40.26 10.08
CA ALA A 43 30.38 39.01 10.75
C ALA A 43 30.02 39.03 12.26
N LEU A 44 30.22 40.18 12.93
CA LEU A 44 29.82 40.38 14.31
C LEU A 44 28.30 40.36 14.48
N LYS A 45 27.52 40.97 13.56
CA LYS A 45 26.07 40.91 13.53
C LYS A 45 25.56 39.48 13.33
N VAL A 46 26.17 38.70 12.47
CA VAL A 46 25.85 37.27 12.26
C VAL A 46 26.06 36.49 13.58
N SER A 47 27.21 36.76 14.24
CA SER A 47 27.51 36.12 15.52
C SER A 47 26.45 36.45 16.60
N ALA A 48 25.98 37.71 16.63
CA ALA A 48 24.89 38.12 17.54
C ALA A 48 23.52 37.46 17.18
N ASP A 49 23.24 37.27 15.87
CA ASP A 49 21.96 36.70 15.40
C ASP A 49 21.82 35.20 15.77
N PHE A 50 22.90 34.45 15.72
CA PHE A 50 22.80 33.03 16.04
C PHE A 50 23.06 32.70 17.53
N LEU A 51 23.52 33.62 18.34
CA LEU A 51 23.76 33.42 19.80
C LEU A 51 22.57 32.71 20.51
N PRO A 52 21.31 33.10 20.28
CA PRO A 52 20.14 32.43 20.89
C PRO A 52 19.93 30.99 20.42
N LYS A 53 20.56 30.60 19.31
CA LYS A 53 20.42 29.26 18.72
C LYS A 53 21.44 28.27 19.29
N ILE A 54 22.40 28.73 20.12
CA ILE A 54 23.39 27.85 20.73
C ILE A 54 22.73 27.00 21.82
N LYS A 55 22.90 25.68 21.71
CA LYS A 55 22.43 24.68 22.68
C LYS A 55 23.62 23.91 23.20
N ASP A 56 23.74 23.79 24.51
CA ASP A 56 24.83 23.02 25.19
C ASP A 56 26.25 23.41 24.71
N GLY A 57 26.46 24.71 24.46
CA GLY A 57 27.75 25.23 23.96
C GLY A 57 28.06 24.85 22.50
N LYS A 58 27.08 24.36 21.72
CA LYS A 58 27.25 23.94 20.34
C LYS A 58 26.22 24.63 19.44
N ILE A 59 26.61 24.84 18.17
CA ILE A 59 25.72 25.35 17.11
C ILE A 59 25.98 24.59 15.81
N ALA A 60 24.89 24.33 15.05
CA ALA A 60 25.02 23.74 13.73
C ALA A 60 25.55 24.75 12.70
N VAL A 61 26.37 24.29 11.76
CA VAL A 61 26.89 25.15 10.68
C VAL A 61 25.76 25.73 9.82
N GLU A 62 24.63 25.04 9.71
CA GLU A 62 23.45 25.52 8.99
C GLU A 62 22.85 26.77 9.68
N ASP A 63 22.68 26.74 11.00
CA ASP A 63 22.14 27.87 11.76
C ASP A 63 23.00 29.11 11.59
N ILE A 64 24.33 28.95 11.49
CA ILE A 64 25.27 30.06 11.20
C ILE A 64 25.03 30.60 9.80
N GLN A 65 24.87 29.71 8.80
CA GLN A 65 24.66 30.11 7.41
C GLN A 65 23.32 30.82 7.21
N ASP A 66 22.26 30.33 7.87
CA ASP A 66 20.94 30.97 7.86
C ASP A 66 21.01 32.37 8.49
N SER A 67 21.80 32.54 9.55
CA SER A 67 22.05 33.84 10.15
C SER A 67 22.84 34.78 9.21
N VAL A 68 23.77 34.27 8.40
CA VAL A 68 24.45 35.07 7.37
C VAL A 68 23.44 35.61 6.35
N GLU A 69 22.57 34.74 5.83
CA GLU A 69 21.54 35.13 4.88
C GLU A 69 20.60 36.20 5.45
N ALA A 70 20.14 35.99 6.68
CA ALA A 70 19.24 36.92 7.36
C ALA A 70 19.86 38.27 7.63
N VAL A 71 21.14 38.33 8.03
CA VAL A 71 21.86 39.57 8.32
C VAL A 71 22.14 40.35 7.04
N LEU A 72 22.56 39.69 5.96
CA LEU A 72 22.77 40.32 4.66
C LEU A 72 21.47 40.91 4.11
N SER A 73 20.36 40.17 4.16
CA SER A 73 19.06 40.65 3.69
C SER A 73 18.57 41.87 4.54
N ARG A 74 18.62 41.77 5.86
CA ARG A 74 18.20 42.86 6.76
C ARG A 74 19.13 44.07 6.70
N GLY A 75 20.40 43.86 6.30
CA GLY A 75 21.39 44.91 6.12
C GLY A 75 21.22 45.70 4.82
N GLY A 76 20.26 45.36 3.97
CA GLY A 76 20.05 46.04 2.68
C GLY A 76 20.91 45.49 1.54
N TYR A 77 21.65 44.39 1.76
CA TYR A 77 22.55 43.78 0.77
C TYR A 77 21.84 42.62 0.05
N GLU A 78 20.66 42.84 -0.51
CA GLU A 78 19.81 41.79 -1.11
C GLU A 78 20.52 41.06 -2.27
N THR A 79 21.27 41.76 -3.10
CA THR A 79 21.99 41.14 -4.23
C THR A 79 23.11 40.23 -3.71
N VAL A 80 23.82 40.65 -2.65
CA VAL A 80 24.87 39.85 -1.99
C VAL A 80 24.27 38.63 -1.30
N ALA A 81 23.13 38.81 -0.60
CA ALA A 81 22.42 37.72 0.02
C ALA A 81 21.99 36.64 -1.01
N LYS A 82 21.43 37.09 -2.16
CA LYS A 82 21.08 36.17 -3.26
C LYS A 82 22.30 35.41 -3.80
N SER A 83 23.45 36.10 -3.98
CA SER A 83 24.70 35.47 -4.42
C SER A 83 25.21 34.44 -3.41
N TYR A 84 25.09 34.74 -2.09
CA TYR A 84 25.46 33.83 -1.02
C TYR A 84 24.60 32.56 -1.02
N ILE A 85 23.29 32.71 -1.15
CA ILE A 85 22.33 31.62 -1.25
C ILE A 85 22.61 30.72 -2.46
N LEU A 86 22.85 31.34 -3.65
CA LEU A 86 23.19 30.59 -4.86
C LEU A 86 24.50 29.82 -4.73
N TYR A 87 25.53 30.45 -4.13
CA TYR A 87 26.80 29.80 -3.87
C TYR A 87 26.64 28.63 -2.88
N ARG A 88 25.88 28.82 -1.82
CA ARG A 88 25.55 27.75 -0.86
C ARG A 88 24.88 26.55 -1.56
N LYS A 89 23.87 26.80 -2.40
CA LYS A 89 23.20 25.76 -3.21
C LYS A 89 24.14 25.08 -4.21
N GLN A 90 25.00 25.83 -4.88
CA GLN A 90 26.00 25.26 -5.80
C GLN A 90 27.02 24.38 -5.07
N ARG A 91 27.48 24.81 -3.90
CA ARG A 91 28.37 24.00 -3.06
C ARG A 91 27.74 22.76 -2.52
N GLU A 92 26.46 22.84 -2.16
CA GLU A 92 25.66 21.70 -1.77
C GLU A 92 25.50 20.71 -2.94
N LYS A 93 25.16 21.20 -4.11
CA LYS A 93 25.07 20.40 -5.34
C LYS A 93 26.41 19.72 -5.69
N LEU A 94 27.51 20.43 -5.59
CA LEU A 94 28.86 19.86 -5.83
C LEU A 94 29.25 18.79 -4.79
N ARG A 95 28.85 18.96 -3.51
CA ARG A 95 29.08 17.94 -2.47
C ARG A 95 28.21 16.71 -2.71
N ASN A 96 26.94 16.92 -3.03
CA ASN A 96 26.03 15.85 -3.36
C ASN A 96 26.52 15.06 -4.58
N THR A 97 27.05 15.75 -5.59
CA THR A 97 27.66 15.12 -6.78
C THR A 97 28.92 14.32 -6.41
N LYS A 98 29.79 14.82 -5.53
CA LYS A 98 30.97 14.07 -5.06
C LYS A 98 30.58 12.88 -4.18
N SER A 99 29.63 13.06 -3.29
CA SER A 99 29.04 11.98 -2.48
C SER A 99 28.42 10.91 -3.39
N THR A 100 27.62 11.31 -4.37
CA THR A 100 27.02 10.42 -5.34
C THR A 100 28.06 9.59 -6.11
N TYR A 101 29.19 10.19 -6.50
CA TYR A 101 30.24 9.48 -7.20
C TYR A 101 30.99 8.47 -6.33
N LEU A 102 31.21 8.80 -5.06
CA LEU A 102 31.80 7.88 -4.08
C LEU A 102 30.83 6.77 -3.74
N ASP A 103 29.54 7.10 -3.52
CA ASP A 103 28.47 6.15 -3.25
C ASP A 103 28.26 5.19 -4.42
N TYR A 104 28.45 5.66 -5.67
CA TYR A 104 28.34 4.81 -6.85
C TYR A 104 29.42 3.72 -6.87
N LYS A 105 30.69 4.08 -6.60
CA LYS A 105 31.77 3.10 -6.50
C LYS A 105 31.50 2.08 -5.40
N GLU A 106 31.11 2.56 -4.23
CA GLU A 106 30.76 1.70 -3.09
C GLU A 106 29.57 0.79 -3.40
N THR A 107 28.55 1.30 -4.12
CA THR A 107 27.39 0.52 -4.55
C THR A 107 27.78 -0.60 -5.51
N VAL A 108 28.66 -0.31 -6.49
CA VAL A 108 29.18 -1.31 -7.43
C VAL A 108 30.02 -2.36 -6.69
N ASP A 109 30.95 -1.92 -5.85
CA ASP A 109 31.86 -2.81 -5.11
C ASP A 109 31.06 -3.74 -4.15
N LYS A 110 30.08 -3.20 -3.43
CA LYS A 110 29.18 -3.99 -2.57
C LYS A 110 28.39 -5.03 -3.36
N TYR A 111 27.88 -4.69 -4.53
CA TYR A 111 27.19 -5.63 -5.39
C TYR A 111 28.14 -6.74 -5.87
N LEU A 112 29.33 -6.38 -6.36
CA LEU A 112 30.31 -7.34 -6.88
C LEU A 112 30.85 -8.27 -5.79
N ASN A 113 31.00 -7.78 -4.58
CA ASN A 113 31.46 -8.56 -3.42
C ASN A 113 30.33 -9.39 -2.75
N ILE A 114 29.09 -9.33 -3.28
CA ILE A 114 27.90 -9.99 -2.69
C ILE A 114 27.66 -9.54 -1.23
N GLU A 115 28.16 -8.36 -0.85
CA GLU A 115 27.97 -7.75 0.46
C GLU A 115 26.64 -7.00 0.59
N ASP A 116 26.07 -6.59 -0.56
CA ASP A 116 24.78 -5.92 -0.59
C ASP A 116 23.67 -6.94 -0.30
N TRP A 117 23.03 -6.83 0.86
CA TRP A 117 21.91 -7.67 1.28
C TRP A 117 20.77 -7.69 0.23
N ARG A 118 20.60 -6.61 -0.55
CA ARG A 118 19.62 -6.53 -1.63
C ARG A 118 19.87 -7.55 -2.75
N VAL A 119 21.11 -7.98 -2.96
CA VAL A 119 21.45 -9.06 -3.90
C VAL A 119 20.89 -10.41 -3.42
N LYS A 120 20.83 -10.60 -2.09
CA LYS A 120 20.23 -11.78 -1.47
C LYS A 120 18.72 -11.63 -1.28
N GLU A 121 18.26 -10.42 -0.95
CA GLU A 121 16.85 -10.11 -0.69
C GLU A 121 15.95 -10.30 -1.91
N ASN A 122 16.43 -10.01 -3.11
CA ASN A 122 15.71 -10.22 -4.35
C ASN A 122 16.04 -11.59 -4.96
N SER A 123 15.42 -12.66 -4.46
CA SER A 123 15.59 -14.02 -5.02
C SER A 123 15.14 -14.14 -6.49
N THR A 124 14.38 -13.17 -6.99
CA THR A 124 14.02 -13.07 -8.40
C THR A 124 15.08 -12.34 -9.23
N VAL A 125 15.98 -11.56 -8.60
CA VAL A 125 17.18 -10.99 -9.23
C VAL A 125 18.37 -11.86 -8.83
N THR A 126 18.74 -12.79 -9.70
CA THR A 126 19.98 -13.53 -9.54
C THR A 126 21.18 -12.56 -9.62
N TYR A 127 22.24 -12.86 -8.86
CA TYR A 127 23.53 -12.19 -9.05
C TYR A 127 23.95 -12.28 -10.53
N SER A 128 23.83 -11.16 -11.22
CA SER A 128 23.94 -11.08 -12.68
C SER A 128 24.31 -9.70 -13.14
N VAL A 129 24.79 -9.60 -14.39
CA VAL A 129 25.07 -8.29 -15.04
C VAL A 129 23.81 -7.42 -15.08
N GLY A 130 22.64 -8.01 -15.37
CA GLY A 130 21.36 -7.29 -15.35
C GLY A 130 21.01 -6.75 -13.96
N GLY A 131 21.21 -7.56 -12.90
CA GLY A 131 21.02 -7.13 -11.52
C GLY A 131 21.97 -5.98 -11.12
N LEU A 132 23.23 -6.02 -11.56
CA LEU A 132 24.18 -4.92 -11.38
C LEU A 132 23.69 -3.64 -12.04
N ILE A 133 23.19 -3.71 -13.28
CA ILE A 133 22.63 -2.54 -14.00
C ILE A 133 21.44 -1.96 -13.24
N LEU A 134 20.52 -2.79 -12.78
CA LEU A 134 19.35 -2.33 -12.02
C LEU A 134 19.74 -1.71 -10.68
N SER A 135 20.68 -2.31 -9.95
CA SER A 135 21.18 -1.75 -8.67
C SER A 135 21.78 -0.36 -8.88
N ASN A 136 22.65 -0.20 -9.89
CA ASN A 136 23.30 1.05 -10.19
C ASN A 136 22.30 2.11 -10.67
N SER A 137 21.42 1.75 -11.60
CA SER A 137 20.36 2.65 -12.09
C SER A 137 19.43 3.08 -10.97
N GLY A 138 19.05 2.14 -10.10
CA GLY A 138 18.19 2.42 -8.96
C GLY A 138 18.81 3.39 -7.96
N ALA A 139 20.10 3.26 -7.65
CA ALA A 139 20.80 4.17 -6.75
C ALA A 139 20.85 5.61 -7.30
N ILE A 140 21.12 5.76 -8.60
CA ILE A 140 21.13 7.06 -9.28
C ILE A 140 19.73 7.68 -9.27
N THR A 141 18.71 6.90 -9.58
CA THR A 141 17.31 7.37 -9.61
C THR A 141 16.83 7.78 -8.22
N ALA A 142 17.16 7.01 -7.17
CA ALA A 142 16.81 7.36 -5.79
C ALA A 142 17.46 8.69 -5.37
N ASN A 143 18.72 8.90 -5.73
CA ASN A 143 19.37 10.17 -5.46
C ASN A 143 18.72 11.32 -6.22
N TYR A 144 18.30 11.10 -7.47
CA TYR A 144 17.60 12.12 -8.26
C TYR A 144 16.26 12.52 -7.59
N TRP A 145 15.48 11.56 -7.10
CA TRP A 145 14.27 11.84 -6.34
C TRP A 145 14.55 12.73 -5.12
N LEU A 146 15.57 12.36 -4.33
CA LEU A 146 15.87 13.01 -3.05
C LEU A 146 16.64 14.32 -3.16
N SER A 147 17.24 14.64 -4.33
CA SER A 147 18.03 15.86 -4.50
C SER A 147 17.45 16.87 -5.47
N GLU A 148 16.69 16.41 -6.48
CA GLU A 148 16.19 17.27 -7.55
C GLU A 148 14.66 17.36 -7.58
N VAL A 149 13.92 16.34 -7.11
CA VAL A 149 12.45 16.26 -7.20
C VAL A 149 11.78 16.68 -5.91
N TYR A 150 12.16 16.05 -4.80
CA TYR A 150 11.60 16.38 -3.49
C TYR A 150 12.25 17.61 -2.88
N ASP A 151 11.47 18.38 -2.13
CA ASP A 151 12.04 19.44 -1.29
C ASP A 151 12.89 18.84 -0.15
N GLN A 152 13.66 19.73 0.49
CA GLN A 152 14.61 19.34 1.53
C GLN A 152 13.92 18.65 2.72
N GLU A 153 12.74 19.13 3.13
CA GLU A 153 12.02 18.57 4.29
C GLU A 153 11.58 17.12 4.03
N ILE A 154 11.05 16.84 2.83
CA ILE A 154 10.67 15.48 2.42
C ILE A 154 11.91 14.57 2.35
N ALA A 155 12.97 15.05 1.71
CA ALA A 155 14.20 14.28 1.56
C ALA A 155 14.87 13.97 2.92
N ASP A 156 14.90 14.95 3.82
CA ASP A 156 15.48 14.79 5.16
C ASP A 156 14.63 13.85 6.03
N ALA A 157 13.30 13.94 5.97
CA ALA A 157 12.42 13.00 6.68
C ALA A 157 12.69 11.54 6.26
N HIS A 158 12.95 11.29 4.96
CA HIS A 158 13.35 9.97 4.49
C HIS A 158 14.75 9.57 4.95
N ARG A 159 15.76 10.47 4.79
CA ARG A 159 17.15 10.19 5.14
C ARG A 159 17.32 9.96 6.63
N ASN A 160 16.63 10.76 7.45
CA ASN A 160 16.65 10.67 8.91
C ASN A 160 15.78 9.52 9.46
N CYS A 161 15.09 8.77 8.59
CA CYS A 161 14.22 7.66 9.00
C CYS A 161 13.00 8.05 9.85
N ASP A 162 12.51 9.29 9.74
CA ASP A 162 11.21 9.68 10.30
C ASP A 162 10.07 8.99 9.55
N LEU A 163 10.28 8.76 8.25
CA LEU A 163 9.42 8.00 7.34
C LEU A 163 10.26 7.27 6.29
N HIS A 164 9.62 6.40 5.53
CA HIS A 164 10.22 5.74 4.38
C HIS A 164 9.41 6.00 3.11
N LEU A 165 10.03 6.63 2.11
CA LEU A 165 9.51 6.74 0.76
C LEU A 165 9.88 5.47 -0.01
N HIS A 166 8.88 4.74 -0.50
CA HIS A 166 9.10 3.49 -1.25
C HIS A 166 9.45 3.75 -2.72
N ASP A 167 10.11 2.78 -3.35
CA ASP A 167 10.35 2.68 -4.80
C ASP A 167 11.07 3.88 -5.43
N LEU A 168 12.01 4.44 -4.71
CA LEU A 168 12.85 5.51 -5.22
C LEU A 168 13.78 5.06 -6.35
N SER A 169 13.93 3.75 -6.56
CA SER A 169 14.79 3.19 -7.63
C SER A 169 14.25 3.38 -9.04
N MET A 170 12.97 3.78 -9.19
CA MET A 170 12.34 4.01 -10.49
C MET A 170 11.55 5.32 -10.51
N LEU A 171 11.56 6.00 -11.68
CA LEU A 171 10.74 7.21 -11.92
C LEU A 171 9.36 6.81 -12.43
N THR A 172 8.57 6.10 -11.62
CA THR A 172 7.27 5.58 -12.02
C THR A 172 6.34 5.35 -10.83
N GLY A 173 5.11 4.87 -11.12
CA GLY A 173 4.14 4.44 -10.12
C GLY A 173 4.54 3.16 -9.38
N TYR A 174 3.87 2.88 -8.26
CA TYR A 174 4.17 1.71 -7.43
C TYR A 174 3.63 0.45 -8.06
N CYS A 175 2.33 0.21 -8.01
CA CYS A 175 1.71 -1.00 -8.53
C CYS A 175 0.37 -0.73 -9.21
N ALA A 176 -0.04 -1.64 -10.10
CA ALA A 176 -1.26 -1.50 -10.88
C ALA A 176 -2.01 -2.82 -11.05
N GLY A 177 -3.34 -2.73 -10.99
CA GLY A 177 -4.24 -3.70 -11.55
C GLY A 177 -4.59 -3.33 -12.99
N TRP A 178 -4.75 -4.33 -13.82
CA TRP A 178 -5.01 -4.18 -15.24
C TRP A 178 -6.30 -4.88 -15.62
N SER A 179 -7.09 -4.26 -16.48
CA SER A 179 -8.29 -4.89 -17.00
C SER A 179 -7.93 -6.01 -17.99
N LEU A 180 -8.12 -7.26 -17.57
CA LEU A 180 -7.98 -8.40 -18.45
C LEU A 180 -9.00 -8.34 -19.59
N ARG A 181 -10.20 -7.83 -19.32
CA ARG A 181 -11.23 -7.58 -20.32
C ARG A 181 -10.73 -6.62 -21.43
N GLN A 182 -9.98 -5.58 -21.05
CA GLN A 182 -9.40 -4.65 -22.04
C GLN A 182 -8.36 -5.36 -22.92
N LEU A 183 -7.48 -6.16 -22.33
CA LEU A 183 -6.50 -6.94 -23.10
C LEU A 183 -7.19 -7.93 -24.07
N ILE A 184 -8.26 -8.60 -23.62
CA ILE A 184 -9.06 -9.52 -24.44
C ILE A 184 -9.77 -8.77 -25.61
N LYS A 185 -10.25 -7.53 -25.38
CA LYS A 185 -10.92 -6.73 -26.41
C LYS A 185 -9.96 -6.13 -27.44
N GLN A 186 -8.78 -5.67 -26.99
CA GLN A 186 -7.88 -4.85 -27.80
C GLN A 186 -6.66 -5.62 -28.33
N GLY A 187 -6.33 -6.76 -27.71
CA GLY A 187 -5.07 -7.44 -27.96
C GLY A 187 -3.89 -6.78 -27.27
N LEU A 188 -2.66 -7.18 -27.63
CA LEU A 188 -1.41 -6.69 -27.04
C LEU A 188 -0.62 -5.84 -28.05
N GLY A 189 -0.45 -4.57 -27.78
CA GLY A 189 0.37 -3.66 -28.55
C GLY A 189 -0.07 -2.22 -28.39
N ILE A 190 0.69 -1.32 -29.01
CA ILE A 190 0.42 0.12 -29.02
C ILE A 190 0.57 0.67 -30.44
N PRO A 191 -0.10 1.78 -30.80
CA PRO A 191 0.02 2.37 -32.13
C PRO A 191 1.48 2.64 -32.52
N GLY A 192 1.85 2.29 -33.73
CA GLY A 192 3.20 2.52 -34.26
C GLY A 192 4.26 1.47 -33.89
N LYS A 193 3.90 0.43 -33.11
CA LYS A 193 4.76 -0.73 -32.79
C LYS A 193 4.09 -2.03 -33.21
N ILE A 194 4.81 -3.16 -33.06
CA ILE A 194 4.24 -4.50 -33.29
C ILE A 194 3.00 -4.65 -32.40
N ASN A 195 1.91 -5.08 -33.00
CA ASN A 195 0.62 -5.23 -32.36
C ASN A 195 0.09 -6.64 -32.60
N SER A 196 -0.35 -7.31 -31.53
CA SER A 196 -1.03 -8.59 -31.58
C SER A 196 -2.54 -8.36 -31.48
N SER A 197 -3.28 -8.85 -32.45
CA SER A 197 -4.75 -8.78 -32.43
C SER A 197 -5.35 -9.43 -31.18
N PRO A 198 -6.62 -9.17 -30.83
CA PRO A 198 -7.35 -9.88 -29.79
C PRO A 198 -7.20 -11.39 -29.91
N ALA A 199 -6.87 -12.05 -28.80
CA ALA A 199 -6.68 -13.48 -28.78
C ALA A 199 -7.98 -14.24 -29.06
N SER A 200 -7.96 -15.18 -29.99
CA SER A 200 -9.09 -16.07 -30.25
C SER A 200 -8.97 -17.41 -29.52
N HIS A 201 -7.80 -17.77 -29.05
CA HIS A 201 -7.48 -19.03 -28.39
C HIS A 201 -6.87 -18.83 -27.01
N LEU A 202 -7.15 -19.76 -26.07
CA LEU A 202 -6.63 -19.72 -24.70
C LEU A 202 -5.09 -19.62 -24.68
N SER A 203 -4.40 -20.41 -25.49
CA SER A 203 -2.92 -20.39 -25.56
C SER A 203 -2.38 -19.03 -25.98
N THR A 204 -3.03 -18.36 -26.92
CA THR A 204 -2.66 -17.01 -27.37
C THR A 204 -2.89 -15.98 -26.27
N LEU A 205 -4.02 -16.06 -25.57
CA LEU A 205 -4.30 -15.16 -24.43
C LEU A 205 -3.27 -15.35 -23.31
N CYS A 206 -2.93 -16.60 -22.96
CA CYS A 206 -1.89 -16.88 -21.97
C CYS A 206 -0.54 -16.26 -22.37
N ASN A 207 -0.16 -16.35 -23.64
CA ASN A 207 1.07 -15.73 -24.15
C ASN A 207 1.00 -14.19 -24.10
N GLN A 208 -0.14 -13.60 -24.50
CA GLN A 208 -0.33 -12.15 -24.40
C GLN A 208 -0.24 -11.66 -22.95
N MET A 209 -0.81 -12.38 -21.99
CA MET A 209 -0.73 -12.03 -20.57
C MET A 209 0.71 -12.06 -20.04
N VAL A 210 1.50 -13.10 -20.39
CA VAL A 210 2.92 -13.19 -19.99
C VAL A 210 3.70 -12.00 -20.54
N ASN A 211 3.55 -11.70 -21.83
CA ASN A 211 4.24 -10.58 -22.45
C ASN A 211 3.78 -9.22 -21.89
N PHE A 212 2.48 -9.04 -21.63
CA PHE A 212 1.92 -7.85 -21.03
C PHE A 212 2.56 -7.59 -19.66
N LEU A 213 2.56 -8.58 -18.77
CA LEU A 213 3.16 -8.47 -17.44
C LEU A 213 4.65 -8.17 -17.50
N GLY A 214 5.37 -8.81 -18.42
CA GLY A 214 6.79 -8.55 -18.66
C GLY A 214 7.08 -7.13 -19.17
N ILE A 215 6.20 -6.56 -20.00
CA ILE A 215 6.30 -5.18 -20.47
C ILE A 215 6.01 -4.20 -19.31
N MET A 216 4.92 -4.42 -18.56
CA MET A 216 4.50 -3.53 -17.49
C MET A 216 5.50 -3.48 -16.34
N GLN A 217 6.27 -4.53 -16.10
CA GLN A 217 7.37 -4.54 -15.15
C GLN A 217 8.45 -3.47 -15.45
N ASN A 218 8.58 -3.04 -16.72
CA ASN A 218 9.51 -1.97 -17.08
C ASN A 218 8.91 -0.57 -16.87
N GLU A 219 7.59 -0.46 -16.77
CA GLU A 219 6.90 0.82 -16.59
C GLU A 219 6.40 1.04 -15.16
N TRP A 220 6.49 0.02 -14.27
CA TRP A 220 6.01 0.06 -12.89
C TRP A 220 7.00 -0.58 -11.93
N ALA A 221 7.10 -0.01 -10.72
CA ALA A 221 8.09 -0.45 -9.73
C ALA A 221 7.69 -1.73 -8.97
N GLY A 222 6.40 -1.96 -8.77
CA GLY A 222 5.87 -3.04 -7.96
C GLY A 222 5.00 -4.02 -8.74
N ALA A 223 4.11 -4.70 -8.02
CA ALA A 223 3.32 -5.79 -8.55
C ALA A 223 2.30 -5.36 -9.62
N GLN A 224 2.02 -6.28 -10.54
CA GLN A 224 1.03 -6.17 -11.59
C GLN A 224 -0.04 -7.24 -11.38
N ALA A 225 -1.33 -6.90 -11.49
CA ALA A 225 -2.41 -7.81 -11.20
C ALA A 225 -3.45 -7.90 -12.30
N PHE A 226 -3.98 -9.10 -12.52
CA PHE A 226 -5.21 -9.34 -13.27
C PHE A 226 -6.31 -9.84 -12.33
N SER A 227 -7.47 -9.21 -12.40
CA SER A 227 -8.65 -9.64 -11.65
C SER A 227 -9.53 -10.60 -12.45
N SER A 228 -10.34 -11.42 -11.75
CA SER A 228 -11.31 -12.34 -12.36
C SER A 228 -10.70 -13.26 -13.42
N PHE A 229 -9.51 -13.79 -13.11
CA PHE A 229 -8.70 -14.57 -14.04
C PHE A 229 -9.46 -15.80 -14.56
N ASP A 230 -10.06 -16.58 -13.68
CA ASP A 230 -10.81 -17.78 -14.01
C ASP A 230 -12.10 -17.46 -14.78
N THR A 231 -12.80 -16.38 -14.40
CA THR A 231 -14.02 -15.92 -15.09
C THR A 231 -13.74 -15.49 -16.53
N TYR A 232 -12.66 -14.73 -16.76
CA TYR A 232 -12.34 -14.23 -18.10
C TYR A 232 -11.67 -15.24 -19.02
N LEU A 233 -11.02 -16.28 -18.48
CA LEU A 233 -10.40 -17.35 -19.29
C LEU A 233 -11.40 -18.44 -19.70
N ALA A 234 -12.44 -18.67 -18.90
CA ALA A 234 -13.43 -19.72 -19.13
C ALA A 234 -14.08 -19.70 -20.53
N PRO A 235 -14.49 -18.54 -21.09
CA PRO A 235 -15.05 -18.47 -22.44
C PRO A 235 -14.15 -19.05 -23.54
N PHE A 236 -12.83 -18.89 -23.43
CA PHE A 236 -11.87 -19.42 -24.39
C PHE A 236 -11.83 -20.94 -24.38
N VAL A 237 -11.95 -21.55 -23.20
CA VAL A 237 -12.04 -23.00 -23.03
C VAL A 237 -13.30 -23.53 -23.71
N LYS A 238 -14.42 -22.81 -23.55
CA LYS A 238 -15.72 -23.17 -24.15
C LYS A 238 -15.71 -23.08 -25.67
N VAL A 239 -15.22 -21.96 -26.22
CA VAL A 239 -15.19 -21.71 -27.66
C VAL A 239 -14.30 -22.74 -28.38
N ASP A 240 -13.13 -23.03 -27.84
CA ASP A 240 -12.19 -24.00 -28.41
C ASP A 240 -12.56 -25.48 -28.07
N ASN A 241 -13.57 -25.68 -27.21
CA ASN A 241 -13.97 -26.98 -26.68
C ASN A 241 -12.78 -27.80 -26.15
N LEU A 242 -11.93 -27.15 -25.35
CA LEU A 242 -10.67 -27.71 -24.86
C LEU A 242 -10.88 -28.85 -23.87
N THR A 243 -10.07 -29.86 -23.95
CA THR A 243 -9.95 -30.91 -22.92
C THR A 243 -9.20 -30.36 -21.68
N GLN A 244 -9.37 -31.00 -20.52
CA GLN A 244 -8.65 -30.65 -19.28
C GLN A 244 -7.13 -30.64 -19.48
N LYS A 245 -6.61 -31.57 -20.31
CA LYS A 245 -5.17 -31.67 -20.62
C LYS A 245 -4.68 -30.44 -21.39
N GLU A 246 -5.46 -29.97 -22.37
CA GLU A 246 -5.13 -28.81 -23.18
C GLU A 246 -5.20 -27.53 -22.36
N VAL A 247 -6.23 -27.39 -21.50
CA VAL A 247 -6.33 -26.27 -20.53
C VAL A 247 -5.11 -26.28 -19.61
N LYS A 248 -4.75 -27.44 -19.04
CA LYS A 248 -3.57 -27.56 -18.17
C LYS A 248 -2.29 -27.14 -18.91
N GLN A 249 -2.12 -27.50 -20.17
CA GLN A 249 -0.96 -27.12 -20.96
C GLN A 249 -0.88 -25.60 -21.19
N CYS A 250 -2.01 -24.94 -21.47
CA CYS A 250 -2.06 -23.48 -21.63
C CYS A 250 -1.70 -22.76 -20.32
N ILE A 251 -2.31 -23.18 -19.21
CA ILE A 251 -2.08 -22.58 -17.88
C ILE A 251 -0.64 -22.85 -17.42
N GLN A 252 -0.08 -24.05 -17.70
CA GLN A 252 1.31 -24.36 -17.40
C GLN A 252 2.26 -23.41 -18.13
N SER A 253 2.02 -23.15 -19.42
CA SER A 253 2.82 -22.22 -20.20
C SER A 253 2.77 -20.80 -19.61
N PHE A 254 1.61 -20.36 -19.12
CA PHE A 254 1.46 -19.07 -18.42
C PHE A 254 2.27 -19.03 -17.12
N ILE A 255 2.13 -20.03 -16.24
CA ILE A 255 2.81 -20.08 -14.95
C ILE A 255 4.34 -20.10 -15.15
N PHE A 256 4.86 -20.95 -16.04
CA PHE A 256 6.30 -20.97 -16.35
C PHE A 256 6.77 -19.64 -16.94
N GLY A 257 5.97 -19.04 -17.84
CA GLY A 257 6.27 -17.74 -18.43
C GLY A 257 6.45 -16.61 -17.40
N VAL A 258 5.59 -16.52 -16.38
CA VAL A 258 5.68 -15.51 -15.35
C VAL A 258 6.71 -15.84 -14.25
N ASN A 259 7.26 -17.04 -14.20
CA ASN A 259 8.34 -17.41 -13.28
C ASN A 259 9.72 -17.47 -13.94
N THR A 260 9.79 -17.31 -15.25
CA THR A 260 11.07 -17.32 -15.98
C THR A 260 11.64 -15.91 -16.03
N PRO A 261 12.86 -15.67 -15.52
CA PRO A 261 13.53 -14.39 -15.67
C PRO A 261 13.71 -14.07 -17.15
N SER A 262 13.14 -12.96 -17.61
CA SER A 262 13.28 -12.54 -18.99
C SER A 262 14.40 -11.49 -19.13
N ARG A 263 14.85 -11.27 -20.36
CA ARG A 263 15.80 -10.20 -20.68
C ARG A 263 15.30 -8.80 -20.25
N TRP A 264 13.99 -8.67 -20.10
CA TRP A 264 13.31 -7.41 -19.78
C TRP A 264 13.64 -6.85 -18.40
N GLY A 265 14.06 -7.69 -17.45
CA GLY A 265 14.27 -7.20 -16.11
C GLY A 265 15.07 -8.08 -15.19
N THR A 266 15.73 -9.15 -15.62
CA THR A 266 16.45 -10.05 -14.71
C THR A 266 15.59 -10.61 -13.55
N GLN A 267 14.35 -10.15 -13.42
CA GLN A 267 13.34 -10.59 -12.47
C GLN A 267 12.18 -11.24 -13.22
N ALA A 268 11.58 -12.24 -12.61
CA ALA A 268 10.26 -12.68 -13.00
C ALA A 268 9.23 -11.56 -12.67
N PRO A 269 8.20 -11.35 -13.52
CA PRO A 269 7.19 -10.34 -13.23
C PRO A 269 6.51 -10.59 -11.89
N PHE A 270 6.59 -9.64 -10.97
CA PHE A 270 5.85 -9.71 -9.71
C PHE A 270 4.36 -9.59 -10.01
N SER A 271 3.69 -10.73 -10.10
CA SER A 271 2.32 -10.81 -10.62
C SER A 271 1.35 -11.45 -9.64
N ASN A 272 0.11 -10.92 -9.63
CA ASN A 272 -1.01 -11.44 -8.87
C ASN A 272 -2.17 -11.75 -9.80
N ILE A 273 -2.98 -12.71 -9.42
CA ILE A 273 -4.28 -12.97 -10.02
C ILE A 273 -5.34 -13.11 -8.95
N THR A 274 -6.55 -12.61 -9.22
CA THR A 274 -7.70 -12.98 -8.42
C THR A 274 -8.55 -14.02 -9.15
N LEU A 275 -9.03 -14.98 -8.39
CA LEU A 275 -9.88 -16.07 -8.84
C LEU A 275 -11.22 -15.92 -8.11
N ASP A 276 -12.27 -15.77 -8.90
CA ASP A 276 -13.60 -15.49 -8.37
C ASP A 276 -14.23 -16.73 -7.74
N TRP A 277 -13.92 -17.92 -8.20
CA TRP A 277 -14.47 -19.22 -7.81
C TRP A 277 -15.95 -19.36 -8.12
N THR A 278 -16.73 -18.34 -7.80
CA THR A 278 -18.13 -18.17 -8.24
C THR A 278 -18.18 -16.94 -9.16
N VAL A 279 -18.88 -17.05 -10.28
CA VAL A 279 -18.98 -15.92 -11.24
C VAL A 279 -19.63 -14.73 -10.55
N PRO A 280 -18.96 -13.55 -10.50
CA PRO A 280 -19.50 -12.36 -9.85
C PRO A 280 -20.84 -11.91 -10.44
N SER A 281 -21.74 -11.43 -9.59
CA SER A 281 -23.10 -11.03 -9.98
C SER A 281 -23.16 -10.00 -11.11
N ASP A 282 -22.19 -9.09 -11.14
CA ASP A 282 -22.09 -8.03 -12.14
C ASP A 282 -21.49 -8.50 -13.49
N LEU A 283 -20.85 -9.68 -13.53
CA LEU A 283 -20.37 -10.32 -14.76
C LEU A 283 -21.27 -11.44 -15.25
N LYS A 284 -22.03 -12.06 -14.36
CA LYS A 284 -22.77 -13.30 -14.62
C LYS A 284 -23.63 -13.23 -15.89
N ASP A 285 -24.38 -12.15 -16.03
CA ASP A 285 -25.32 -11.96 -17.14
C ASP A 285 -24.74 -11.15 -18.31
N GLN A 286 -23.44 -10.79 -18.24
CA GLN A 286 -22.79 -10.09 -19.35
C GLN A 286 -22.36 -11.06 -20.44
N PRO A 287 -22.48 -10.66 -21.74
CA PRO A 287 -21.96 -11.44 -22.83
C PRO A 287 -20.45 -11.69 -22.67
N ALA A 288 -20.03 -12.94 -22.82
CA ALA A 288 -18.64 -13.30 -22.82
C ALA A 288 -17.90 -12.71 -24.03
N ILE A 289 -16.58 -12.47 -23.91
CA ILE A 289 -15.79 -11.84 -24.98
C ILE A 289 -14.66 -12.79 -25.36
N VAL A 290 -14.58 -13.13 -26.66
CA VAL A 290 -13.49 -13.93 -27.24
C VAL A 290 -13.12 -13.31 -28.60
N GLY A 291 -11.83 -13.18 -28.88
CA GLY A 291 -11.38 -12.58 -30.16
C GLY A 291 -11.79 -11.13 -30.33
N GLY A 292 -11.99 -10.40 -29.23
CA GLY A 292 -12.48 -9.01 -29.25
C GLY A 292 -13.97 -8.85 -29.54
N LYS A 293 -14.73 -9.94 -29.64
CA LYS A 293 -16.16 -9.96 -29.99
C LYS A 293 -16.99 -10.52 -28.85
N GLU A 294 -18.21 -10.00 -28.68
CA GLU A 294 -19.21 -10.55 -27.79
C GLU A 294 -19.76 -11.87 -28.35
N MET A 295 -19.89 -12.85 -27.45
CA MET A 295 -20.44 -14.18 -27.75
C MET A 295 -21.95 -14.17 -27.52
N ASP A 296 -22.63 -15.23 -27.99
CA ASP A 296 -24.05 -15.48 -27.79
C ASP A 296 -24.36 -16.19 -26.44
N PHE A 297 -23.37 -16.30 -25.57
CA PHE A 297 -23.46 -16.82 -24.21
C PHE A 297 -22.81 -15.87 -23.21
N THR A 298 -23.18 -16.03 -21.95
CA THR A 298 -22.71 -15.15 -20.87
C THR A 298 -21.51 -15.77 -20.11
N TYR A 299 -20.86 -14.98 -19.25
CA TYR A 299 -19.84 -15.53 -18.32
C TYR A 299 -20.45 -16.54 -17.36
N GLY A 300 -21.69 -16.37 -16.93
CA GLY A 300 -22.43 -17.33 -16.10
C GLY A 300 -22.59 -18.73 -16.73
N ASP A 301 -22.67 -18.79 -18.05
CA ASP A 301 -22.78 -20.05 -18.82
C ASP A 301 -21.44 -20.81 -18.92
N CYS A 302 -20.36 -20.28 -18.38
CA CYS A 302 -19.01 -20.84 -18.46
C CYS A 302 -18.50 -21.45 -17.15
N LYS A 303 -19.37 -21.76 -16.18
CA LYS A 303 -18.94 -22.28 -14.86
C LYS A 303 -18.14 -23.56 -14.95
N LYS A 304 -18.52 -24.47 -15.83
CA LYS A 304 -17.79 -25.73 -16.06
C LYS A 304 -16.35 -25.46 -16.53
N GLU A 305 -16.19 -24.56 -17.46
CA GLU A 305 -14.91 -24.18 -18.05
C GLU A 305 -14.06 -23.40 -17.04
N MET A 306 -14.69 -22.56 -16.20
CA MET A 306 -14.06 -21.90 -15.08
C MET A 306 -13.46 -22.91 -14.07
N ASP A 307 -14.20 -23.98 -13.77
CA ASP A 307 -13.73 -25.07 -12.92
C ASP A 307 -12.54 -25.81 -13.54
N MET A 308 -12.50 -25.95 -14.88
CA MET A 308 -11.37 -26.56 -15.58
C MET A 308 -10.11 -25.68 -15.48
N VAL A 309 -10.25 -24.35 -15.58
CA VAL A 309 -9.14 -23.40 -15.41
C VAL A 309 -8.60 -23.47 -13.98
N ASN A 310 -9.49 -23.42 -12.98
CA ASN A 310 -9.09 -23.52 -11.56
C ASN A 310 -8.38 -24.83 -11.26
N LYS A 311 -8.93 -25.96 -11.73
CA LYS A 311 -8.31 -27.28 -11.58
C LYS A 311 -6.90 -27.33 -12.18
N ALA A 312 -6.73 -26.84 -13.40
CA ALA A 312 -5.45 -26.80 -14.07
C ALA A 312 -4.42 -25.97 -13.30
N PHE A 313 -4.82 -24.75 -12.89
CA PHE A 313 -3.97 -23.84 -12.13
C PHE A 313 -3.49 -24.48 -10.83
N ILE A 314 -4.41 -24.99 -10.02
CA ILE A 314 -4.10 -25.56 -8.71
C ILE A 314 -3.20 -26.79 -8.83
N GLN A 315 -3.49 -27.68 -9.78
CA GLN A 315 -2.67 -28.87 -10.02
C GLN A 315 -1.21 -28.51 -10.33
N ILE A 316 -0.99 -27.51 -11.19
CA ILE A 316 0.37 -27.07 -11.55
C ILE A 316 1.07 -26.45 -10.31
N MET A 317 0.35 -25.66 -9.54
CA MET A 317 0.91 -25.05 -8.32
C MET A 317 1.27 -26.09 -7.24
N ILE A 318 0.52 -27.20 -7.14
CA ILE A 318 0.84 -28.32 -6.23
C ILE A 318 2.02 -29.16 -6.74
N GLU A 319 2.11 -29.38 -8.06
CA GLU A 319 3.19 -30.16 -8.69
C GLU A 319 4.54 -29.45 -8.56
N GLY A 320 4.55 -28.10 -8.67
CA GLY A 320 5.78 -27.33 -8.70
C GLY A 320 6.57 -27.46 -9.99
N ASP A 321 7.82 -27.02 -9.96
CA ASP A 321 8.75 -27.13 -11.06
C ASP A 321 9.33 -28.56 -11.19
N ALA A 322 10.20 -28.79 -12.18
CA ALA A 322 10.85 -30.10 -12.42
C ALA A 322 11.66 -30.61 -11.22
N ASN A 323 12.00 -29.76 -10.25
CA ASN A 323 12.75 -30.10 -9.04
C ASN A 323 11.84 -30.13 -7.77
N GLY A 324 10.51 -29.97 -7.94
CA GLY A 324 9.56 -29.91 -6.82
C GLY A 324 9.56 -28.60 -6.06
N ARG A 325 10.11 -27.52 -6.62
CA ARG A 325 9.98 -26.17 -6.04
C ARG A 325 8.61 -25.60 -6.35
N GLY A 326 7.98 -24.99 -5.34
CA GLY A 326 6.76 -24.24 -5.55
C GLY A 326 6.99 -22.98 -6.39
N PHE A 327 6.01 -22.64 -7.24
CA PHE A 327 6.04 -21.40 -8.02
C PHE A 327 5.78 -20.21 -7.11
N GLN A 328 6.53 -19.11 -7.34
CA GLN A 328 6.34 -17.86 -6.61
C GLN A 328 5.21 -17.02 -7.21
N TYR A 329 5.02 -17.07 -8.51
CA TYR A 329 4.08 -16.29 -9.29
C TYR A 329 3.21 -17.14 -10.20
N PRO A 330 2.00 -16.62 -10.56
CA PRO A 330 1.34 -15.48 -9.96
C PRO A 330 0.90 -15.82 -8.53
N ILE A 331 0.84 -14.80 -7.65
CA ILE A 331 0.25 -14.97 -6.32
C ILE A 331 -1.26 -15.05 -6.49
N PRO A 332 -1.92 -16.18 -6.11
CA PRO A 332 -3.35 -16.31 -6.27
C PRO A 332 -4.11 -15.80 -5.05
N THR A 333 -5.20 -15.09 -5.31
CA THR A 333 -6.18 -14.70 -4.29
C THR A 333 -7.53 -15.29 -4.64
N TYR A 334 -8.12 -16.05 -3.73
CA TYR A 334 -9.46 -16.62 -3.88
C TYR A 334 -10.50 -15.83 -3.11
N SER A 335 -11.62 -15.54 -3.77
CA SER A 335 -12.76 -14.87 -3.15
C SER A 335 -13.60 -15.86 -2.36
N ILE A 336 -13.73 -15.62 -1.05
CA ILE A 336 -14.63 -16.40 -0.18
C ILE A 336 -15.91 -15.59 0.01
N THR A 337 -16.92 -15.96 -0.75
CA THR A 337 -18.24 -15.32 -0.79
C THR A 337 -19.26 -16.10 0.04
N ARG A 338 -20.43 -15.50 0.31
CA ARG A 338 -21.52 -16.16 1.09
C ARG A 338 -22.04 -17.42 0.39
N ASP A 339 -21.95 -17.49 -0.93
CA ASP A 339 -22.34 -18.62 -1.77
C ASP A 339 -21.17 -19.57 -2.09
N PHE A 340 -20.05 -19.46 -1.39
CA PHE A 340 -18.92 -20.36 -1.55
C PHE A 340 -19.33 -21.80 -1.20
N ASP A 341 -19.21 -22.72 -2.15
CA ASP A 341 -19.52 -24.14 -1.94
C ASP A 341 -18.40 -24.83 -1.15
N TRP A 342 -18.65 -25.14 0.12
CA TRP A 342 -17.73 -25.85 1.01
C TRP A 342 -17.79 -27.38 0.87
N SER A 343 -18.61 -27.91 -0.06
CA SER A 343 -18.73 -29.36 -0.28
C SER A 343 -17.41 -29.97 -0.79
N PRO A 344 -17.15 -31.27 -0.59
CA PRO A 344 -15.90 -31.91 -0.97
C PRO A 344 -15.82 -32.18 -2.49
N THR A 345 -15.99 -31.15 -3.31
CA THR A 345 -15.73 -31.19 -4.75
C THR A 345 -14.25 -31.46 -5.02
N GLU A 346 -13.93 -31.94 -6.20
CA GLU A 346 -12.53 -32.17 -6.60
C GLU A 346 -11.70 -30.87 -6.52
N ASN A 347 -12.25 -29.75 -6.98
CA ASN A 347 -11.58 -28.46 -6.95
C ASN A 347 -11.37 -27.94 -5.52
N ASN A 348 -12.35 -28.10 -4.62
CA ASN A 348 -12.19 -27.74 -3.23
C ASN A 348 -11.10 -28.56 -2.54
N ARG A 349 -11.05 -29.86 -2.77
CA ARG A 349 -9.97 -30.72 -2.26
C ARG A 349 -8.61 -30.24 -2.73
N LEU A 350 -8.45 -29.97 -4.03
CA LEU A 350 -7.21 -29.45 -4.60
C LEU A 350 -6.83 -28.07 -4.04
N LEU A 351 -7.78 -27.13 -3.91
CA LEU A 351 -7.54 -25.81 -3.35
C LEU A 351 -6.98 -25.90 -1.93
N PHE A 352 -7.64 -26.68 -1.10
CA PHE A 352 -7.23 -26.81 0.29
C PHE A 352 -6.01 -27.74 0.48
N GLU A 353 -5.74 -28.67 -0.44
CA GLU A 353 -4.47 -29.39 -0.49
C GLU A 353 -3.29 -28.46 -0.82
N MET A 354 -3.44 -27.59 -1.81
CA MET A 354 -2.45 -26.54 -2.13
C MET A 354 -2.22 -25.62 -0.92
N THR A 355 -3.30 -25.24 -0.24
CA THR A 355 -3.24 -24.42 0.97
C THR A 355 -2.52 -25.13 2.11
N ALA A 356 -2.84 -26.40 2.36
CA ALA A 356 -2.24 -27.20 3.42
C ALA A 356 -0.73 -27.43 3.19
N LYS A 357 -0.32 -27.65 1.94
CA LYS A 357 1.05 -28.02 1.59
C LYS A 357 1.99 -26.82 1.48
N TYR A 358 1.60 -25.81 0.72
CA TYR A 358 2.44 -24.67 0.38
C TYR A 358 1.97 -23.35 0.95
N GLY A 359 0.69 -23.24 1.36
CA GLY A 359 0.12 -21.96 1.80
C GLY A 359 0.12 -20.89 0.71
N THR A 360 0.11 -21.28 -0.55
CA THR A 360 0.24 -20.35 -1.68
C THR A 360 -0.89 -19.33 -1.74
N PRO A 361 -2.20 -19.74 -1.56
CA PRO A 361 -3.30 -18.82 -1.76
C PRO A 361 -3.46 -17.82 -0.63
N TYR A 362 -3.93 -16.64 -1.02
CA TYR A 362 -4.62 -15.71 -0.13
C TYR A 362 -6.12 -15.88 -0.25
N PHE A 363 -6.82 -15.52 0.81
CA PHE A 363 -8.28 -15.54 0.87
C PHE A 363 -8.81 -14.15 1.13
N SER A 364 -9.67 -13.66 0.23
CA SER A 364 -10.40 -12.42 0.40
C SER A 364 -11.77 -12.73 0.99
N ASN A 365 -12.04 -12.21 2.18
CA ASN A 365 -13.26 -12.49 2.93
C ASN A 365 -14.38 -11.52 2.55
N TYR A 366 -15.48 -12.05 2.01
CA TYR A 366 -16.71 -11.33 1.70
C TYR A 366 -17.91 -11.84 2.48
N ILE A 367 -17.73 -12.80 3.42
CA ILE A 367 -18.83 -13.34 4.22
C ILE A 367 -19.31 -12.32 5.26
N ASN A 368 -18.38 -11.79 6.06
CA ASN A 368 -18.65 -10.80 7.10
C ASN A 368 -18.15 -9.41 6.73
N SER A 369 -18.13 -9.08 5.45
CA SER A 369 -17.69 -7.80 4.90
C SER A 369 -18.90 -6.99 4.42
N ASP A 370 -18.80 -5.68 4.54
CA ASP A 370 -19.70 -4.70 3.91
C ASP A 370 -19.40 -4.48 2.41
N MET A 371 -18.41 -5.20 1.88
CA MET A 371 -17.93 -5.08 0.50
C MET A 371 -18.30 -6.35 -0.29
N GLU A 372 -18.64 -6.14 -1.55
CA GLU A 372 -18.88 -7.21 -2.52
C GLU A 372 -17.65 -7.45 -3.41
N PRO A 373 -17.48 -8.63 -4.02
CA PRO A 373 -16.38 -8.89 -4.95
C PRO A 373 -16.27 -7.85 -6.07
N SER A 374 -17.40 -7.28 -6.50
CA SER A 374 -17.45 -6.21 -7.48
C SER A 374 -16.83 -4.90 -7.01
N ASP A 375 -16.77 -4.65 -5.69
CA ASP A 375 -16.16 -3.46 -5.10
C ASP A 375 -14.63 -3.53 -5.05
N VAL A 376 -14.05 -4.72 -5.27
CA VAL A 376 -12.62 -4.99 -5.10
C VAL A 376 -12.13 -5.83 -6.27
N ARG A 377 -11.87 -5.23 -7.42
CA ARG A 377 -11.41 -5.99 -8.59
C ARG A 377 -9.94 -5.85 -8.90
N SER A 378 -9.28 -4.90 -8.29
CA SER A 378 -7.88 -4.65 -8.55
C SER A 378 -7.09 -5.01 -7.31
N MET A 379 -6.43 -6.14 -7.32
CA MET A 379 -5.61 -6.57 -6.19
C MET A 379 -4.17 -6.69 -6.65
N CYS A 380 -3.37 -5.79 -6.14
CA CYS A 380 -1.94 -5.81 -6.22
C CYS A 380 -1.42 -6.19 -4.84
N CYS A 381 -0.63 -7.24 -4.70
CA CYS A 381 0.18 -7.55 -3.53
C CYS A 381 -0.45 -7.19 -2.16
N ARG A 382 -1.64 -7.67 -1.82
CA ARG A 382 -2.42 -7.30 -0.61
C ARG A 382 -3.18 -5.97 -0.71
N LEU A 383 -3.11 -5.29 -1.83
CA LEU A 383 -3.86 -4.07 -2.03
C LEU A 383 -5.33 -4.43 -2.36
N ARG A 384 -6.13 -4.65 -1.33
CA ARG A 384 -7.58 -4.62 -1.43
C ARG A 384 -7.99 -3.16 -1.48
N LEU A 385 -8.30 -2.64 -2.65
CA LEU A 385 -8.72 -1.27 -2.81
C LEU A 385 -10.24 -1.17 -2.65
N ASP A 386 -10.68 -0.36 -1.71
CA ASP A 386 -12.08 0.00 -1.61
C ASP A 386 -12.45 0.94 -2.76
N LEU A 387 -13.16 0.42 -3.74
CA LEU A 387 -13.56 1.16 -4.94
C LEU A 387 -14.81 2.01 -4.74
N ARG A 388 -15.44 1.98 -3.55
CA ARG A 388 -16.63 2.79 -3.28
C ARG A 388 -16.36 4.28 -3.46
N GLU A 389 -15.20 4.75 -3.02
CA GLU A 389 -14.77 6.15 -3.26
C GLU A 389 -14.50 6.43 -4.75
N LEU A 390 -13.95 5.48 -5.48
CA LEU A 390 -13.73 5.61 -6.91
C LEU A 390 -15.05 5.67 -7.68
N ARG A 391 -16.02 4.83 -7.32
CA ARG A 391 -17.37 4.84 -7.91
C ARG A 391 -18.10 6.15 -7.66
N LYS A 392 -17.98 6.75 -6.49
CA LYS A 392 -18.52 8.07 -6.17
C LYS A 392 -17.94 9.16 -7.09
N LYS A 393 -16.64 9.11 -7.39
CA LYS A 393 -15.98 10.09 -8.29
C LYS A 393 -16.30 9.86 -9.78
N SER A 394 -16.39 8.61 -10.23
CA SER A 394 -16.53 8.26 -11.64
C SER A 394 -17.97 8.16 -12.16
N GLY A 395 -18.96 8.41 -11.32
CA GLY A 395 -20.38 8.34 -11.72
C GLY A 395 -20.84 6.95 -12.15
N GLY A 396 -20.20 5.89 -11.60
CA GLY A 396 -20.59 4.50 -11.88
C GLY A 396 -20.15 3.95 -13.23
N TYR A 397 -19.08 4.51 -13.83
CA TYR A 397 -18.60 4.02 -15.12
C TYR A 397 -18.14 2.56 -15.03
N PHE A 398 -18.78 1.69 -15.81
CA PHE A 398 -18.47 0.26 -15.89
C PHE A 398 -16.99 0.03 -16.26
N GLY A 399 -16.26 -0.78 -15.47
CA GLY A 399 -14.87 -1.13 -15.75
C GLY A 399 -13.81 -0.23 -15.10
N SER A 400 -14.19 0.87 -14.44
CA SER A 400 -13.22 1.75 -13.76
C SER A 400 -12.51 1.07 -12.56
N GLY A 401 -13.16 0.06 -11.96
CA GLY A 401 -12.59 -0.71 -10.84
C GLY A 401 -11.50 -1.70 -11.22
N GLU A 402 -11.39 -2.08 -12.50
CA GLU A 402 -10.37 -3.03 -12.96
C GLU A 402 -9.00 -2.39 -13.22
N SER A 403 -8.94 -1.06 -13.36
CA SER A 403 -7.74 -0.31 -13.71
C SER A 403 -7.39 0.69 -12.62
N THR A 404 -6.98 0.20 -11.47
CA THR A 404 -6.58 1.01 -10.32
C THR A 404 -5.31 0.46 -9.69
N GLY A 405 -4.73 1.18 -8.73
CA GLY A 405 -3.50 0.78 -8.06
C GLY A 405 -3.00 1.88 -7.14
N SER A 406 -1.69 1.97 -6.96
CA SER A 406 -1.05 3.01 -6.15
C SER A 406 0.06 3.71 -6.93
N VAL A 407 0.08 5.04 -6.89
CA VAL A 407 1.16 5.83 -7.49
C VAL A 407 2.41 5.82 -6.64
N GLY A 408 2.28 5.59 -5.34
CA GLY A 408 3.41 5.56 -4.41
C GLY A 408 2.96 5.28 -2.99
N VAL A 409 3.90 4.81 -2.19
CA VAL A 409 3.70 4.42 -0.80
C VAL A 409 4.69 5.16 0.10
N VAL A 410 4.21 5.61 1.25
CA VAL A 410 5.03 6.18 2.33
C VAL A 410 4.70 5.46 3.63
N THR A 411 5.72 4.99 4.34
CA THR A 411 5.57 4.34 5.65
C THR A 411 6.10 5.23 6.76
N ILE A 412 5.27 5.55 7.75
CA ILE A 412 5.60 6.40 8.89
C ILE A 412 6.20 5.56 10.01
N ASN A 413 7.26 6.08 10.66
CA ASN A 413 7.96 5.47 11.79
C ASN A 413 7.24 5.80 13.11
N MET A 414 6.27 4.97 13.51
CA MET A 414 5.46 5.21 14.71
C MET A 414 6.24 5.08 16.03
N PRO A 415 7.17 4.10 16.19
CA PRO A 415 7.96 3.97 17.42
C PRO A 415 8.76 5.23 17.77
N ARG A 416 9.39 5.86 16.75
CA ARG A 416 10.15 7.11 16.95
C ARG A 416 9.25 8.26 17.39
N ILE A 417 8.05 8.40 16.78
CA ILE A 417 7.09 9.43 17.19
C ILE A 417 6.74 9.25 18.65
N ALA A 418 6.39 8.04 19.06
CA ALA A 418 6.01 7.71 20.43
C ALA A 418 7.15 7.94 21.44
N TYR A 419 8.38 7.54 21.08
CA TYR A 419 9.57 7.75 21.90
C TYR A 419 9.85 9.24 22.16
N LEU A 420 9.77 10.07 21.11
CA LEU A 420 10.05 11.50 21.19
C LEU A 420 8.90 12.32 21.80
N ALA A 421 7.68 11.82 21.76
CA ALA A 421 6.52 12.50 22.29
C ALA A 421 6.57 12.61 23.82
N LYS A 422 6.12 13.77 24.32
CA LYS A 422 6.01 14.02 25.77
C LYS A 422 4.74 13.38 26.35
N ASP A 423 3.67 13.46 25.59
CA ASP A 423 2.34 12.99 25.89
C ASP A 423 1.60 12.64 24.57
N GLU A 424 0.37 12.20 24.69
CA GLU A 424 -0.47 11.82 23.57
C GLU A 424 -0.76 12.99 22.61
N ALA A 425 -0.98 14.19 23.11
CA ALA A 425 -1.21 15.37 22.28
C ALA A 425 0.03 15.73 21.44
N ASP A 426 1.23 15.63 22.00
CA ASP A 426 2.50 15.82 21.27
C ASP A 426 2.72 14.71 20.23
N PHE A 427 2.25 13.48 20.52
CA PHE A 427 2.28 12.37 19.57
C PHE A 427 1.46 12.70 18.31
N TYR A 428 0.19 13.09 18.45
CA TYR A 428 -0.66 13.44 17.31
C TYR A 428 -0.12 14.65 16.54
N LYS A 429 0.40 15.65 17.21
CA LYS A 429 1.03 16.80 16.54
C LYS A 429 2.22 16.39 15.67
N ARG A 430 3.03 15.45 16.13
CA ARG A 430 4.17 14.91 15.37
C ARG A 430 3.71 14.02 14.21
N LEU A 431 2.70 13.19 14.46
CA LEU A 431 2.08 12.36 13.45
C LEU A 431 1.50 13.21 12.32
N ASP A 432 0.71 14.24 12.65
CA ASP A 432 0.13 15.15 11.65
C ASP A 432 1.20 15.80 10.78
N LYS A 433 2.31 16.23 11.38
CA LYS A 433 3.42 16.79 10.60
C LYS A 433 3.99 15.77 9.59
N LEU A 434 4.19 14.52 10.00
CA LEU A 434 4.71 13.49 9.10
C LEU A 434 3.67 13.05 8.06
N MET A 435 2.40 13.08 8.41
CA MET A 435 1.32 12.84 7.43
C MET A 435 1.26 13.95 6.38
N ASP A 436 1.40 15.22 6.76
CA ASP A 436 1.47 16.35 5.82
C ASP A 436 2.66 16.23 4.87
N ILE A 437 3.84 15.86 5.38
CA ILE A 437 5.05 15.60 4.57
C ILE A 437 4.78 14.42 3.61
N SER A 438 4.16 13.34 4.10
CA SER A 438 3.83 12.15 3.31
C SER A 438 2.86 12.49 2.18
N ALA A 439 1.77 13.18 2.48
CA ALA A 439 0.76 13.58 1.50
C ALA A 439 1.35 14.50 0.42
N ARG A 440 2.18 15.48 0.83
CA ARG A 440 2.90 16.38 -0.08
C ARG A 440 3.87 15.62 -0.99
N SER A 441 4.63 14.66 -0.44
CA SER A 441 5.56 13.84 -1.22
C SER A 441 4.84 13.03 -2.31
N LEU A 442 3.69 12.44 -1.98
CA LEU A 442 2.86 11.69 -2.92
C LEU A 442 2.24 12.60 -3.98
N LYS A 443 1.84 13.84 -3.63
CA LYS A 443 1.38 14.83 -4.62
C LYS A 443 2.48 15.22 -5.58
N VAL A 444 3.70 15.44 -5.10
CA VAL A 444 4.88 15.70 -5.94
C VAL A 444 5.15 14.51 -6.86
N LYS A 445 5.19 13.28 -6.32
CA LYS A 445 5.39 12.06 -7.12
C LYS A 445 4.34 11.94 -8.22
N ARG A 446 3.05 12.07 -7.88
CA ARG A 446 1.94 12.01 -8.84
C ARG A 446 2.11 13.05 -9.95
N THR A 447 2.47 14.27 -9.61
CA THR A 447 2.68 15.35 -10.58
C THR A 447 3.81 15.03 -11.55
N VAL A 448 4.94 14.50 -11.04
CA VAL A 448 6.10 14.13 -11.87
C VAL A 448 5.76 12.98 -12.81
N ILE A 449 5.20 11.88 -12.29
CA ILE A 449 4.89 10.72 -13.14
C ILE A 449 3.78 11.02 -14.15
N THR A 450 2.82 11.91 -13.83
CA THR A 450 1.81 12.35 -14.80
C THR A 450 2.45 13.13 -15.95
N LYS A 451 3.38 14.04 -15.67
CA LYS A 451 4.13 14.75 -16.72
C LYS A 451 4.93 13.78 -17.60
N LEU A 452 5.51 12.74 -17.01
CA LEU A 452 6.27 11.74 -17.74
C LEU A 452 5.35 10.81 -18.58
N LEU A 453 4.15 10.50 -18.08
CA LEU A 453 3.11 9.81 -18.85
C LEU A 453 2.71 10.62 -20.10
N ASP A 454 2.47 11.91 -19.90
CA ASP A 454 2.08 12.83 -21.00
C ASP A 454 3.21 12.96 -22.02
N ALA A 455 4.47 12.98 -21.58
CA ALA A 455 5.66 12.98 -22.41
C ALA A 455 5.89 11.65 -23.15
N GLY A 456 5.17 10.57 -22.82
CA GLY A 456 5.25 9.27 -23.48
C GLY A 456 6.35 8.37 -22.93
N LEU A 457 6.85 8.60 -21.70
CA LEU A 457 7.85 7.74 -21.07
C LEU A 457 7.30 6.33 -20.74
N TYR A 458 5.98 6.24 -20.52
CA TYR A 458 5.26 4.99 -20.22
C TYR A 458 4.25 4.69 -21.34
N PRO A 459 4.69 4.23 -22.54
CA PRO A 459 3.82 4.13 -23.71
C PRO A 459 2.69 3.11 -23.55
N TYR A 460 2.92 1.99 -22.88
CA TYR A 460 1.89 0.97 -22.64
C TYR A 460 0.93 1.42 -21.52
N THR A 461 1.43 1.97 -20.43
CA THR A 461 0.58 2.56 -19.38
C THR A 461 -0.31 3.66 -19.96
N LYS A 462 0.21 4.53 -20.84
CA LYS A 462 -0.57 5.57 -21.50
C LYS A 462 -1.70 4.98 -22.34
N TYR A 463 -1.45 3.90 -23.03
CA TYR A 463 -2.44 3.25 -23.90
C TYR A 463 -3.51 2.49 -23.11
N TYR A 464 -3.11 1.67 -22.13
CA TYR A 464 -4.03 0.81 -21.40
C TYR A 464 -4.69 1.48 -20.19
N LEU A 465 -4.05 2.47 -19.58
CA LEU A 465 -4.56 3.16 -18.40
C LEU A 465 -5.05 4.59 -18.70
N GLY A 466 -4.36 5.31 -19.57
CA GLY A 466 -4.65 6.69 -19.98
C GLY A 466 -4.24 7.73 -18.96
N SER A 467 -4.54 7.55 -17.67
CA SER A 467 -4.21 8.50 -16.59
C SER A 467 -4.03 7.78 -15.25
N PHE A 468 -3.45 8.48 -14.26
CA PHE A 468 -3.34 8.01 -12.88
C PHE A 468 -4.51 8.45 -11.97
N ASN A 469 -5.60 8.97 -12.54
CA ASN A 469 -6.72 9.53 -11.75
C ASN A 469 -7.39 8.49 -10.84
N ASN A 470 -7.40 7.23 -11.26
CA ASN A 470 -7.97 6.12 -10.50
C ASN A 470 -6.96 5.41 -9.58
N HIS A 471 -5.75 5.97 -9.43
CA HIS A 471 -4.72 5.39 -8.58
C HIS A 471 -4.64 6.14 -7.25
N PHE A 472 -4.39 5.40 -6.18
CA PHE A 472 -4.30 5.93 -4.83
C PHE A 472 -2.90 6.46 -4.53
N SER A 473 -2.84 7.44 -3.65
CA SER A 473 -1.66 7.88 -2.92
C SER A 473 -1.71 7.20 -1.56
N THR A 474 -0.76 6.30 -1.27
CA THR A 474 -0.83 5.38 -0.15
C THR A 474 0.05 5.85 1.00
N ILE A 475 -0.54 6.00 2.19
CA ILE A 475 0.18 6.25 3.44
C ILE A 475 -0.02 5.02 4.33
N GLY A 476 1.07 4.54 4.93
CA GLY A 476 1.05 3.44 5.88
C GLY A 476 1.95 3.70 7.06
N LEU A 477 2.08 2.70 7.91
CA LEU A 477 2.78 2.81 9.19
C LEU A 477 3.51 1.52 9.53
N VAL A 478 4.47 1.61 10.43
CA VAL A 478 5.19 0.47 10.99
C VAL A 478 5.35 0.62 12.50
N GLY A 479 5.32 -0.48 13.24
CA GLY A 479 5.74 -0.51 14.64
C GLY A 479 4.73 0.04 15.64
N MET A 480 3.42 -0.15 15.45
CA MET A 480 2.44 0.28 16.47
C MET A 480 2.61 -0.47 17.79
N ASN A 481 3.03 -1.73 17.74
CA ASN A 481 3.40 -2.48 18.95
C ASN A 481 4.50 -1.77 19.74
N GLU A 482 5.59 -1.38 19.08
CA GLU A 482 6.72 -0.68 19.71
C GLU A 482 6.36 0.79 20.02
N ALA A 483 5.42 1.39 19.29
CA ALA A 483 4.90 2.70 19.65
C ALA A 483 4.23 2.68 21.02
N GLY A 484 3.41 1.67 21.31
CA GLY A 484 2.80 1.49 22.63
C GLY A 484 3.85 1.33 23.76
N LEU A 485 4.91 0.54 23.49
CA LEU A 485 6.01 0.34 24.44
C LEU A 485 6.83 1.61 24.69
N ASN A 486 7.07 2.42 23.66
CA ASN A 486 7.83 3.66 23.75
C ASN A 486 7.01 4.86 24.26
N ALA A 487 5.68 4.82 24.12
CA ALA A 487 4.77 5.86 24.59
C ALA A 487 4.80 5.96 26.13
N LYS A 488 5.26 7.10 26.66
CA LYS A 488 5.46 7.30 28.10
C LYS A 488 4.16 7.21 28.92
N TRP A 489 3.02 7.44 28.26
CA TRP A 489 1.68 7.40 28.86
C TRP A 489 0.99 6.04 28.74
N ILE A 490 1.58 5.08 28.02
CA ILE A 490 1.04 3.72 27.83
C ILE A 490 1.97 2.67 28.40
N ARG A 491 3.20 2.55 27.87
CA ARG A 491 4.21 1.55 28.28
C ARG A 491 3.67 0.12 28.23
N LYS A 492 2.85 -0.18 27.21
CA LYS A 492 2.23 -1.49 26.95
C LYS A 492 2.40 -1.86 25.48
N ASP A 493 2.52 -3.14 25.22
CA ASP A 493 2.54 -3.69 23.86
C ASP A 493 1.12 -3.97 23.33
N MET A 494 1.04 -4.44 22.09
CA MET A 494 -0.22 -4.72 21.39
C MET A 494 -1.07 -5.82 22.03
N THR A 495 -0.52 -6.61 22.96
CA THR A 495 -1.27 -7.65 23.68
C THR A 495 -2.20 -7.05 24.76
N HIS A 496 -2.01 -5.78 25.11
CA HIS A 496 -2.78 -5.09 26.14
C HIS A 496 -3.86 -4.19 25.55
N PRO A 497 -5.06 -4.15 26.17
CA PRO A 497 -6.19 -3.33 25.68
C PRO A 497 -5.86 -1.86 25.51
N GLU A 498 -5.03 -1.27 26.36
CA GLU A 498 -4.65 0.14 26.30
C GLU A 498 -3.87 0.47 25.01
N CYS A 499 -2.96 -0.41 24.58
CA CYS A 499 -2.24 -0.25 23.33
C CYS A 499 -3.15 -0.50 22.13
N GLN A 500 -4.05 -1.47 22.22
CA GLN A 500 -5.04 -1.74 21.17
C GLN A 500 -5.95 -0.55 20.95
N GLU A 501 -6.48 0.05 22.03
CA GLU A 501 -7.35 1.22 21.95
C GLU A 501 -6.61 2.44 21.38
N PHE A 502 -5.41 2.70 21.86
CA PHE A 502 -4.54 3.74 21.28
C PHE A 502 -4.31 3.53 19.78
N THR A 503 -4.03 2.29 19.38
CA THR A 503 -3.82 1.95 17.95
C THR A 503 -5.08 2.20 17.12
N LYS A 504 -6.26 1.83 17.62
CA LYS A 504 -7.54 2.10 16.94
C LYS A 504 -7.74 3.60 16.73
N GLN A 505 -7.52 4.39 17.76
CA GLN A 505 -7.64 5.87 17.70
C GLN A 505 -6.64 6.47 16.70
N VAL A 506 -5.40 5.99 16.68
CA VAL A 506 -4.38 6.42 15.71
C VAL A 506 -4.81 6.10 14.28
N LEU A 507 -5.30 4.87 14.00
CA LEU A 507 -5.76 4.48 12.68
C LEU A 507 -6.98 5.31 12.22
N ASP A 508 -7.94 5.56 13.11
CA ASP A 508 -9.11 6.38 12.82
C ASP A 508 -8.70 7.84 12.55
N HIS A 509 -7.81 8.41 13.36
CA HIS A 509 -7.24 9.74 13.12
C HIS A 509 -6.52 9.85 11.77
N MET A 510 -5.70 8.86 11.42
CA MET A 510 -5.03 8.83 10.12
C MET A 510 -6.04 8.78 8.96
N ARG A 511 -7.14 8.03 9.09
CA ARG A 511 -8.21 7.98 8.08
C ARG A 511 -8.90 9.33 7.89
N GLU A 512 -9.19 10.04 8.99
CA GLU A 512 -9.75 11.39 8.93
C GLU A 512 -8.81 12.35 8.18
N ARG A 513 -7.52 12.33 8.51
CA ARG A 513 -6.50 13.14 7.81
C ARG A 513 -6.40 12.80 6.32
N LEU A 514 -6.55 11.53 5.93
CA LEU A 514 -6.57 11.15 4.52
C LEU A 514 -7.77 11.73 3.77
N SER A 515 -8.92 11.84 4.42
CA SER A 515 -10.10 12.52 3.86
C SER A 515 -9.83 14.02 3.63
N ASP A 516 -9.15 14.69 4.56
CA ASP A 516 -8.71 16.08 4.39
C ASP A 516 -7.79 16.24 3.19
N TYR A 517 -6.84 15.33 3.00
CA TYR A 517 -5.94 15.38 1.83
C TYR A 517 -6.66 15.10 0.52
N GLN A 518 -7.68 14.24 0.51
CA GLN A 518 -8.52 14.03 -0.68
C GLN A 518 -9.26 15.33 -1.07
N GLU A 519 -9.77 16.08 -0.09
CA GLU A 519 -10.37 17.39 -0.35
C GLU A 519 -9.33 18.43 -0.82
N GLN A 520 -8.17 18.47 -0.16
CA GLN A 520 -7.12 19.45 -0.43
C GLN A 520 -6.48 19.28 -1.81
N TYR A 521 -6.16 18.06 -2.20
CA TYR A 521 -5.39 17.76 -3.40
C TYR A 521 -6.23 17.27 -4.59
N GLY A 522 -7.48 16.86 -4.35
CA GLY A 522 -8.36 16.28 -5.35
C GLY A 522 -7.96 14.87 -5.82
N ASP A 523 -6.99 14.26 -5.17
CA ASP A 523 -6.48 12.91 -5.47
C ASP A 523 -7.09 11.86 -4.53
N LEU A 524 -6.96 10.58 -4.86
CA LEU A 524 -7.35 9.47 -4.00
C LEU A 524 -6.24 9.18 -3.00
N TYR A 525 -6.59 9.01 -1.73
CA TYR A 525 -5.69 8.60 -0.65
C TYR A 525 -6.24 7.38 0.06
N ASN A 526 -5.36 6.50 0.53
CA ASN A 526 -5.72 5.33 1.33
C ASN A 526 -4.71 5.05 2.44
N LEU A 527 -5.17 4.32 3.47
CA LEU A 527 -4.36 3.84 4.59
C LEU A 527 -4.05 2.36 4.38
N GLU A 528 -2.78 2.01 4.42
CA GLU A 528 -2.30 0.64 4.20
C GLU A 528 -1.50 0.12 5.39
N ALA A 529 -1.70 -1.16 5.72
CA ALA A 529 -0.74 -1.91 6.53
C ALA A 529 0.46 -2.27 5.66
N THR A 530 1.37 -1.30 5.45
CA THR A 530 2.47 -1.45 4.50
C THR A 530 3.36 -2.65 4.84
N PRO A 531 3.72 -3.47 3.83
CA PRO A 531 4.69 -4.55 4.03
C PRO A 531 6.06 -3.94 4.32
N ALA A 532 6.50 -4.06 5.55
CA ALA A 532 7.74 -3.47 6.03
C ALA A 532 8.88 -4.49 6.06
N GLU A 533 9.34 -4.95 4.90
CA GLU A 533 10.44 -5.93 4.82
C GLU A 533 11.77 -5.31 5.21
N SER A 534 12.36 -4.53 4.31
CA SER A 534 13.58 -3.78 4.57
C SER A 534 13.35 -2.54 5.42
N THR A 535 12.16 -1.95 5.31
CA THR A 535 11.77 -0.72 6.01
C THR A 535 11.81 -0.90 7.52
N SER A 536 11.26 -2.01 8.05
CA SER A 536 11.24 -2.27 9.49
C SER A 536 12.66 -2.37 10.08
N TYR A 537 13.56 -3.05 9.38
CA TYR A 537 14.96 -3.15 9.77
C TYR A 537 15.72 -1.83 9.65
N ARG A 538 15.55 -1.14 8.50
CA ARG A 538 16.22 0.14 8.24
C ARG A 538 15.87 1.18 9.30
N LEU A 539 14.59 1.34 9.62
CA LEU A 539 14.11 2.33 10.58
C LEU A 539 14.58 1.98 12.01
N ALA A 540 14.40 0.73 12.43
CA ALA A 540 14.82 0.28 13.77
C ALA A 540 16.32 0.40 13.98
N LYS A 541 17.14 0.00 13.00
CA LYS A 541 18.59 0.11 13.06
C LYS A 541 19.03 1.56 13.24
N HIS A 542 18.49 2.48 12.45
CA HIS A 542 18.83 3.90 12.54
C HIS A 542 18.35 4.51 13.87
N ASP A 543 17.20 4.07 14.38
CA ASP A 543 16.68 4.54 15.66
C ASP A 543 17.55 4.12 16.84
N VAL A 544 18.00 2.88 16.86
CA VAL A 544 18.93 2.38 17.93
C VAL A 544 20.27 3.11 17.89
N GLU A 545 20.77 3.49 16.70
CA GLU A 545 21.99 4.28 16.57
C GLU A 545 21.85 5.69 17.16
N LEU A 546 20.66 6.31 17.04
CA LEU A 546 20.39 7.66 17.56
C LEU A 546 19.88 7.66 19.00
N TYR A 547 19.10 6.66 19.36
CA TYR A 547 18.40 6.52 20.64
C TYR A 547 18.65 5.12 21.21
N PRO A 548 19.76 4.90 21.90
CA PRO A 548 20.15 3.55 22.37
C PRO A 548 19.17 2.87 23.33
N ASP A 549 18.25 3.63 23.93
CA ASP A 549 17.21 3.16 24.84
C ASP A 549 15.83 3.01 24.20
N ILE A 550 15.71 3.24 22.89
CA ILE A 550 14.44 3.00 22.15
C ILE A 550 14.14 1.50 22.12
N ILE A 551 12.89 1.16 22.39
CA ILE A 551 12.44 -0.23 22.41
C ILE A 551 12.12 -0.67 20.99
N THR A 552 12.73 -1.78 20.56
CA THR A 552 12.44 -2.45 19.28
C THR A 552 11.75 -3.78 19.54
N ALA A 553 11.31 -4.46 18.48
CA ALA A 553 10.64 -5.76 18.61
C ALA A 553 11.61 -6.89 19.01
N ALA A 554 12.89 -6.77 18.64
CA ALA A 554 13.88 -7.79 18.91
C ALA A 554 14.12 -7.99 20.41
N GLU A 555 14.37 -9.25 20.81
CA GLU A 555 14.86 -9.56 22.14
C GLU A 555 16.19 -8.84 22.45
N PRO A 556 16.51 -8.62 23.74
CA PRO A 556 17.74 -7.94 24.11
C PRO A 556 19.00 -8.58 23.50
N GLY A 557 19.76 -7.79 22.73
CA GLY A 557 20.95 -8.24 22.02
C GLY A 557 20.70 -8.82 20.63
N GLY A 558 19.44 -8.92 20.20
CA GLY A 558 19.04 -9.30 18.84
C GLY A 558 19.21 -8.17 17.80
N THR A 559 19.10 -8.52 16.54
CA THR A 559 19.12 -7.53 15.46
C THR A 559 17.83 -6.71 15.49
N PRO A 560 17.91 -5.36 15.59
CA PRO A 560 16.72 -4.53 15.75
C PRO A 560 15.79 -4.59 14.52
N TYR A 561 14.49 -4.70 14.76
CA TYR A 561 13.44 -4.55 13.78
C TYR A 561 12.17 -4.02 14.45
N TYR A 562 11.23 -3.53 13.66
CA TYR A 562 9.89 -3.13 14.10
C TYR A 562 8.84 -4.10 13.59
N THR A 563 7.81 -4.35 14.40
CA THR A 563 6.65 -5.15 14.01
C THR A 563 5.92 -4.50 12.83
N ASN A 564 5.42 -5.30 11.89
CA ASN A 564 4.65 -4.78 10.77
C ASN A 564 3.41 -4.04 11.25
N SER A 565 3.21 -2.83 10.77
CA SER A 565 2.02 -2.00 10.95
C SER A 565 1.42 -2.06 12.37
N SER A 566 0.22 -2.64 12.55
CA SER A 566 -0.46 -2.84 13.84
C SER A 566 -0.56 -4.32 14.24
N HIS A 567 0.32 -5.16 13.70
CA HIS A 567 0.32 -6.59 14.03
C HIS A 567 0.78 -6.85 15.46
N LEU A 568 0.43 -8.04 15.97
CA LEU A 568 0.94 -8.56 17.22
C LEU A 568 2.45 -8.88 17.12
N PRO A 569 3.17 -8.85 18.24
CA PRO A 569 4.51 -9.45 18.32
C PRO A 569 4.48 -10.88 17.80
N VAL A 570 5.43 -11.26 16.96
CA VAL A 570 5.45 -12.57 16.30
C VAL A 570 5.65 -13.75 17.26
N GLY A 571 6.12 -13.48 18.47
CA GLY A 571 6.32 -14.47 19.53
C GLY A 571 5.22 -14.53 20.59
N TYR A 572 4.05 -13.88 20.37
CA TYR A 572 3.04 -13.71 21.42
C TYR A 572 2.31 -15.00 21.79
N THR A 573 1.69 -15.67 20.85
CA THR A 573 0.80 -16.81 21.12
C THR A 573 0.90 -17.91 20.07
N GLU A 574 0.59 -19.14 20.49
CA GLU A 574 0.40 -20.30 19.60
C GLU A 574 -1.08 -20.53 19.23
N ASP A 575 -2.02 -19.80 19.88
CA ASP A 575 -3.44 -19.87 19.59
C ASP A 575 -3.80 -18.84 18.49
N ILE A 576 -4.15 -19.36 17.31
CA ILE A 576 -4.50 -18.52 16.16
C ILE A 576 -5.77 -17.68 16.41
N PHE A 577 -6.74 -18.23 17.15
CA PHE A 577 -7.99 -17.51 17.39
C PHE A 577 -7.82 -16.41 18.42
N GLU A 578 -6.95 -16.59 19.45
CA GLU A 578 -6.55 -15.51 20.35
C GLU A 578 -5.87 -14.35 19.58
N ALA A 579 -5.02 -14.66 18.62
CA ALA A 579 -4.40 -13.64 17.79
C ALA A 579 -5.44 -12.94 16.89
N LEU A 580 -6.38 -13.68 16.31
CA LEU A 580 -7.44 -13.14 15.47
C LEU A 580 -8.41 -12.24 16.25
N ASP A 581 -8.74 -12.62 17.50
CA ASP A 581 -9.61 -11.84 18.38
C ASP A 581 -9.06 -10.42 18.60
N ILE A 582 -7.73 -10.27 18.70
CA ILE A 582 -7.05 -8.98 18.84
C ILE A 582 -6.95 -8.25 17.49
N GLN A 583 -6.66 -8.98 16.43
CA GLN A 583 -6.35 -8.36 15.13
C GLN A 583 -7.58 -7.95 14.33
N ASP A 584 -8.74 -8.54 14.56
CA ASP A 584 -9.92 -8.34 13.72
C ASP A 584 -10.34 -6.87 13.62
N GLU A 585 -10.50 -6.18 14.75
CA GLU A 585 -10.84 -4.76 14.76
C GLU A 585 -9.73 -3.84 14.22
N LEU A 586 -8.47 -4.21 14.39
CA LEU A 586 -7.34 -3.43 13.90
C LEU A 586 -7.23 -3.53 12.37
N GLN A 587 -7.38 -4.75 11.83
CA GLN A 587 -7.26 -5.02 10.40
C GLN A 587 -8.39 -4.38 9.58
N THR A 588 -9.59 -4.25 10.14
CA THR A 588 -10.74 -3.64 9.48
C THR A 588 -10.66 -2.11 9.38
N ARG A 589 -9.76 -1.46 10.13
CA ARG A 589 -9.56 0.00 10.07
C ARG A 589 -8.71 0.47 8.89
N TYR A 590 -7.98 -0.41 8.25
CA TYR A 590 -7.26 -0.07 7.02
C TYR A 590 -8.24 0.06 5.84
N THR A 591 -8.00 1.04 4.99
CA THR A 591 -8.78 1.23 3.75
C THR A 591 -8.15 0.53 2.56
N SER A 592 -7.00 -0.10 2.77
CA SER A 592 -6.22 -0.83 1.77
C SER A 592 -5.24 -1.79 2.45
N GLY A 593 -4.68 -2.71 1.70
CA GLY A 593 -3.50 -3.52 1.97
C GLY A 593 -3.27 -3.98 3.42
N THR A 594 -4.17 -4.80 3.95
CA THR A 594 -3.93 -5.48 5.21
C THR A 594 -4.02 -6.99 5.03
N VAL A 595 -3.26 -7.76 5.82
CA VAL A 595 -3.28 -9.22 5.75
C VAL A 595 -2.95 -9.83 7.10
N PHE A 596 -3.71 -10.85 7.48
CA PHE A 596 -3.35 -11.72 8.60
C PHE A 596 -2.59 -12.95 8.09
N HIS A 597 -1.37 -13.14 8.58
CA HIS A 597 -0.54 -14.30 8.28
C HIS A 597 -0.63 -15.32 9.39
N ALA A 598 -1.25 -16.47 9.12
CA ALA A 598 -1.21 -17.61 10.03
C ALA A 598 0.07 -18.41 9.79
N PHE A 599 1.14 -18.11 10.52
CA PHE A 599 2.41 -18.82 10.44
C PHE A 599 2.30 -20.20 11.09
N LEU A 600 2.53 -21.25 10.30
CA LEU A 600 2.47 -22.64 10.72
C LEU A 600 3.87 -23.27 10.58
N GLY A 601 4.28 -24.08 11.53
CA GLY A 601 5.60 -24.70 11.54
C GLY A 601 5.79 -25.77 10.47
N GLU A 602 4.68 -26.38 10.03
CA GLU A 602 4.67 -27.42 9.02
C GLU A 602 3.37 -27.40 8.22
N LYS A 603 3.29 -28.28 7.23
CA LYS A 603 2.04 -28.45 6.46
C LYS A 603 0.90 -28.91 7.37
N LEU A 604 -0.31 -28.47 7.05
CA LEU A 604 -1.52 -28.97 7.71
C LEU A 604 -1.71 -30.46 7.47
N PRO A 605 -2.32 -31.19 8.42
CA PRO A 605 -2.44 -32.65 8.34
C PRO A 605 -3.30 -33.13 7.16
N SER A 606 -4.29 -32.35 6.75
CA SER A 606 -5.15 -32.69 5.63
C SER A 606 -5.76 -31.46 4.95
N TRP A 607 -6.36 -31.64 3.77
CA TRP A 607 -7.10 -30.58 3.09
C TRP A 607 -8.36 -30.17 3.88
N GLU A 608 -8.99 -31.07 4.61
CA GLU A 608 -10.13 -30.79 5.47
C GLU A 608 -9.76 -29.84 6.61
N ALA A 609 -8.58 -30.05 7.21
CA ALA A 609 -8.07 -29.17 8.26
C ALA A 609 -7.85 -27.75 7.74
N ALA A 610 -7.30 -27.62 6.52
CA ALA A 610 -7.14 -26.34 5.86
C ALA A 610 -8.50 -25.69 5.53
N ALA A 611 -9.42 -26.46 4.94
CA ALA A 611 -10.77 -25.98 4.61
C ALA A 611 -11.53 -25.50 5.85
N ASN A 612 -11.50 -26.27 6.92
CA ASN A 612 -12.17 -25.94 8.19
C ASN A 612 -11.57 -24.68 8.82
N LEU A 613 -10.24 -24.51 8.79
CA LEU A 613 -9.59 -23.32 9.34
C LEU A 613 -9.93 -22.07 8.51
N VAL A 614 -9.82 -22.15 7.17
CA VAL A 614 -10.20 -21.06 6.28
C VAL A 614 -11.66 -20.66 6.48
N ARG A 615 -12.56 -21.65 6.58
CA ARG A 615 -14.00 -21.45 6.82
C ARG A 615 -14.26 -20.78 8.17
N LYS A 616 -13.66 -21.30 9.26
CA LYS A 616 -13.83 -20.73 10.61
C LYS A 616 -13.38 -19.27 10.65
N ILE A 617 -12.25 -18.95 10.01
CA ILE A 617 -11.80 -17.55 9.93
C ILE A 617 -12.81 -16.70 9.15
N ALA A 618 -13.25 -17.15 7.99
CA ALA A 618 -14.17 -16.40 7.15
C ALA A 618 -15.55 -16.16 7.81
N GLU A 619 -16.10 -17.15 8.52
CA GLU A 619 -17.42 -17.10 9.14
C GLU A 619 -17.44 -16.34 10.49
N ASN A 620 -16.29 -16.27 11.20
CA ASN A 620 -16.23 -15.73 12.55
C ASN A 620 -15.52 -14.39 12.68
N TYR A 621 -14.85 -13.90 11.63
CA TYR A 621 -14.08 -12.66 11.65
C TYR A 621 -14.44 -11.75 10.49
N LYS A 622 -14.33 -10.44 10.69
CA LYS A 622 -14.53 -9.39 9.68
C LYS A 622 -13.26 -9.09 8.90
N LEU A 623 -12.13 -9.59 9.37
CA LEU A 623 -10.84 -9.31 8.76
C LEU A 623 -10.89 -9.61 7.25
N PRO A 624 -10.42 -8.65 6.39
CA PRO A 624 -10.73 -8.70 4.97
C PRO A 624 -9.86 -9.66 4.17
N TYR A 625 -8.65 -10.00 4.69
CA TYR A 625 -7.65 -10.70 3.89
C TYR A 625 -6.69 -11.50 4.76
N TYR A 626 -6.52 -12.77 4.47
CA TYR A 626 -5.68 -13.67 5.27
C TYR A 626 -5.09 -14.80 4.44
N THR A 627 -4.08 -15.46 4.99
CA THR A 627 -3.44 -16.62 4.39
C THR A 627 -2.89 -17.57 5.45
N LEU A 628 -2.92 -18.86 5.16
CA LEU A 628 -2.22 -19.87 5.95
C LEU A 628 -0.79 -19.98 5.41
N SER A 629 0.19 -19.98 6.27
CA SER A 629 1.60 -19.88 5.89
C SER A 629 2.45 -20.99 6.53
N PRO A 630 2.34 -22.25 6.05
CA PRO A 630 3.21 -23.33 6.49
C PRO A 630 4.66 -23.06 6.11
N THR A 631 5.60 -23.50 6.96
CA THR A 631 7.01 -23.56 6.62
C THR A 631 7.29 -24.88 5.90
N TYR A 632 8.12 -24.84 4.87
CA TYR A 632 8.59 -26.05 4.16
C TYR A 632 10.03 -25.85 3.69
N SER A 633 10.69 -26.96 3.39
CA SER A 633 12.06 -26.96 2.88
C SER A 633 12.15 -27.70 1.54
N VAL A 634 13.15 -27.35 0.75
CA VAL A 634 13.40 -28.00 -0.55
C VAL A 634 14.85 -28.46 -0.62
N CYS A 635 15.03 -29.77 -0.74
CA CYS A 635 16.32 -30.38 -1.02
C CYS A 635 16.53 -30.53 -2.52
N LYS A 636 17.70 -30.20 -3.02
CA LYS A 636 18.08 -30.34 -4.43
C LYS A 636 17.90 -31.78 -4.96
N ASN A 637 18.12 -32.77 -4.10
CA ASN A 637 18.07 -34.21 -4.49
C ASN A 637 16.74 -34.88 -4.13
N HIS A 638 16.00 -34.41 -3.11
CA HIS A 638 14.81 -35.06 -2.57
C HIS A 638 13.54 -34.22 -2.71
N GLY A 639 13.65 -32.97 -3.23
CA GLY A 639 12.51 -32.06 -3.41
C GLY A 639 11.91 -31.57 -2.09
N TYR A 640 10.60 -31.54 -2.01
CA TYR A 640 9.83 -31.00 -0.90
C TYR A 640 10.00 -31.77 0.42
N ILE A 641 10.19 -31.03 1.51
CA ILE A 641 10.26 -31.51 2.89
C ILE A 641 9.31 -30.65 3.73
N SER A 642 8.43 -31.27 4.52
CA SER A 642 7.54 -30.54 5.44
C SER A 642 8.35 -29.96 6.59
N GLY A 643 8.02 -28.70 6.98
CA GLY A 643 8.66 -28.00 8.11
C GLY A 643 10.06 -27.45 7.78
N GLU A 644 10.71 -26.95 8.85
CA GLU A 644 12.03 -26.35 8.77
C GLU A 644 13.13 -27.43 8.76
N ALA A 645 13.92 -27.47 7.70
CA ALA A 645 15.06 -28.36 7.58
C ALA A 645 16.19 -27.68 6.78
N PHE A 646 17.11 -26.99 7.45
CA PHE A 646 18.30 -26.39 6.83
C PHE A 646 19.27 -27.44 6.28
N THR A 647 19.18 -28.65 6.77
CA THR A 647 19.91 -29.83 6.28
C THR A 647 18.90 -30.92 5.96
N CYS A 648 19.02 -31.49 4.77
CA CYS A 648 18.12 -32.55 4.33
C CYS A 648 18.23 -33.79 5.24
N PRO A 649 17.12 -34.26 5.83
CA PRO A 649 17.12 -35.41 6.70
C PRO A 649 17.44 -36.74 5.99
N TYR A 650 17.38 -36.76 4.64
CA TYR A 650 17.59 -37.95 3.83
C TYR A 650 19.02 -38.08 3.29
N CYS A 651 19.69 -36.99 2.93
CA CYS A 651 21.03 -37.04 2.32
C CYS A 651 22.07 -36.17 3.04
N GLY A 652 21.71 -35.38 4.05
CA GLY A 652 22.63 -34.51 4.79
C GLY A 652 23.11 -33.26 4.04
N GLU A 653 22.65 -33.05 2.80
CA GLU A 653 22.97 -31.85 2.02
C GLU A 653 22.17 -30.63 2.50
N PRO A 654 22.67 -29.39 2.27
CA PRO A 654 21.93 -28.19 2.57
C PRO A 654 20.59 -28.13 1.83
N ALA A 655 19.53 -27.71 2.52
CA ALA A 655 18.22 -27.49 1.96
C ALA A 655 17.79 -26.01 2.11
N GLU A 656 17.00 -25.54 1.17
CA GLU A 656 16.43 -24.20 1.21
C GLU A 656 15.15 -24.22 2.05
N VAL A 657 15.11 -23.43 3.12
CA VAL A 657 13.93 -23.28 3.98
C VAL A 657 13.07 -22.14 3.48
N TYR A 658 11.83 -22.42 3.13
CA TYR A 658 10.87 -21.46 2.62
C TYR A 658 9.86 -21.07 3.70
N SER A 659 9.76 -19.79 3.97
CA SER A 659 8.72 -19.20 4.78
C SER A 659 8.25 -17.88 4.14
N ARG A 660 7.07 -17.42 4.52
CA ARG A 660 6.53 -16.16 4.00
C ARG A 660 7.17 -14.98 4.73
N ILE A 661 7.87 -14.12 3.98
CA ILE A 661 8.54 -12.97 4.59
C ILE A 661 7.50 -11.91 5.03
N THR A 662 6.73 -11.40 4.11
CA THR A 662 5.57 -10.51 4.36
C THR A 662 4.46 -10.70 3.34
N GLY A 663 4.76 -11.01 2.10
CA GLY A 663 3.78 -11.12 1.02
C GLY A 663 3.94 -12.33 0.14
N TYR A 664 5.10 -12.93 0.16
CA TYR A 664 5.46 -14.05 -0.69
C TYR A 664 6.50 -14.94 -0.02
N TYR A 665 6.59 -16.18 -0.49
CA TYR A 665 7.56 -17.15 0.00
C TYR A 665 8.96 -16.86 -0.53
N ARG A 666 9.96 -16.98 0.36
CA ARG A 666 11.38 -16.89 0.01
C ARG A 666 12.21 -17.83 0.87
N PRO A 667 13.36 -18.28 0.36
CA PRO A 667 14.34 -18.93 1.22
C PRO A 667 14.75 -18.01 2.36
N VAL A 668 14.60 -18.49 3.60
CA VAL A 668 14.93 -17.73 4.82
C VAL A 668 16.41 -17.30 4.83
N GLN A 669 17.27 -18.09 4.21
CA GLN A 669 18.69 -17.81 4.05
C GLN A 669 18.97 -16.52 3.24
N ASN A 670 17.98 -16.03 2.49
CA ASN A 670 18.07 -14.83 1.65
C ASN A 670 17.40 -13.61 2.26
N TRP A 671 16.99 -13.66 3.53
CA TRP A 671 16.34 -12.54 4.20
C TRP A 671 17.35 -11.55 4.75
N ASN A 672 16.96 -10.28 4.93
CA ASN A 672 17.78 -9.31 5.65
C ASN A 672 17.89 -9.66 7.14
N ALA A 673 18.89 -9.08 7.82
CA ALA A 673 19.20 -9.44 9.19
C ALA A 673 18.02 -9.23 10.17
N GLY A 674 17.23 -8.15 10.01
CA GLY A 674 16.06 -7.89 10.84
C GLY A 674 14.94 -8.89 10.63
N LYS A 675 14.65 -9.26 9.37
CA LYS A 675 13.66 -10.31 9.08
C LYS A 675 14.13 -11.72 9.46
N THR A 676 15.41 -11.97 9.40
CA THR A 676 15.98 -13.22 9.94
C THR A 676 15.83 -13.29 11.46
N GLN A 677 15.98 -12.16 12.18
CA GLN A 677 15.73 -12.08 13.61
C GLN A 677 14.24 -12.31 13.91
N GLU A 678 13.34 -11.64 13.20
CA GLU A 678 11.89 -11.84 13.32
C GLU A 678 11.52 -13.32 13.13
N TYR A 679 12.11 -13.99 12.13
CA TYR A 679 11.85 -15.41 11.87
C TYR A 679 12.24 -16.31 13.04
N LYS A 680 13.38 -16.04 13.68
CA LYS A 680 13.83 -16.79 14.85
C LYS A 680 12.93 -16.60 16.08
N GLU A 681 12.28 -15.45 16.19
CA GLU A 681 11.39 -15.08 17.29
C GLU A 681 9.93 -15.44 17.01
N ARG A 682 9.60 -15.93 15.79
CA ARG A 682 8.24 -16.36 15.45
C ARG A 682 7.82 -17.55 16.30
N ARG A 683 6.66 -17.41 16.93
CA ARG A 683 5.93 -18.52 17.51
C ARG A 683 4.86 -18.97 16.52
N GLU A 684 4.94 -20.23 16.13
CA GLU A 684 4.05 -20.81 15.13
C GLU A 684 2.72 -21.18 15.76
N TYR A 685 1.62 -20.94 15.03
CA TYR A 685 0.32 -21.31 15.52
C TYR A 685 0.11 -22.82 15.52
N ASN A 686 -0.39 -23.34 16.62
CA ASN A 686 -0.76 -24.75 16.79
C ASN A 686 -2.27 -24.91 16.66
N ILE A 687 -2.72 -25.51 15.55
CA ILE A 687 -4.15 -25.64 15.23
C ILE A 687 -4.86 -26.64 16.15
N GLU A 688 -4.15 -27.63 16.66
CA GLU A 688 -4.72 -28.66 17.55
C GLU A 688 -5.09 -28.09 18.93
N THR A 689 -4.33 -27.10 19.39
CA THR A 689 -4.53 -26.46 20.70
C THR A 689 -5.28 -25.13 20.62
N SER A 690 -5.48 -24.60 19.42
CA SER A 690 -6.20 -23.33 19.20
C SER A 690 -7.74 -23.50 19.39
N VAL A 691 -8.33 -22.60 20.17
CA VAL A 691 -9.75 -22.69 20.57
C VAL A 691 -10.52 -21.45 20.16
N LEU A 692 -11.46 -21.62 19.25
CA LEU A 692 -12.45 -20.58 18.93
C LEU A 692 -13.45 -20.45 20.09
N ARG A 693 -13.55 -19.25 20.68
CA ARG A 693 -14.30 -19.01 21.92
C ARG A 693 -15.67 -18.34 21.68
N HIS A 694 -16.00 -18.04 20.43
CA HIS A 694 -17.26 -17.39 20.04
C HIS A 694 -17.79 -17.99 18.74
N ASP A 695 -19.09 -17.83 18.49
CA ASP A 695 -19.75 -18.16 17.23
C ASP A 695 -20.15 -16.85 16.53
N GLY A 696 -19.76 -16.70 15.28
CA GLY A 696 -19.98 -15.48 14.49
C GLY A 696 -19.03 -14.32 14.86
N PRO A 697 -19.17 -13.18 14.20
CA PRO A 697 -18.28 -12.03 14.39
C PRO A 697 -18.25 -11.54 15.83
N LEU A 698 -17.05 -11.27 16.38
CA LEU A 698 -16.85 -10.75 17.75
C LEU A 698 -17.60 -9.44 18.00
N HIS A 699 -17.70 -8.62 17.00
CA HIS A 699 -18.43 -7.35 16.97
C HIS A 699 -19.41 -7.45 15.80
N PRO A 700 -20.55 -8.16 15.96
CA PRO A 700 -21.61 -8.05 14.97
C PRO A 700 -21.90 -6.57 14.82
N ASP A 701 -21.93 -6.07 13.57
CA ASP A 701 -22.43 -4.73 13.33
C ASP A 701 -23.71 -4.62 14.11
N ALA A 702 -23.89 -3.54 14.88
CA ALA A 702 -25.19 -3.27 15.45
C ALA A 702 -26.15 -3.46 14.28
N ALA A 703 -26.95 -4.51 14.32
CA ALA A 703 -27.94 -4.76 13.28
C ALA A 703 -28.58 -3.39 13.10
N PRO A 704 -28.74 -2.86 11.87
CA PRO A 704 -29.52 -1.64 11.72
C PRO A 704 -30.75 -1.95 12.56
N GLU A 705 -30.92 -1.18 13.65
CA GLU A 705 -31.97 -1.44 14.61
C GLU A 705 -33.14 -1.83 13.76
N ALA A 706 -33.54 -3.11 13.85
CA ALA A 706 -34.71 -3.58 13.14
C ALA A 706 -35.72 -2.56 13.62
N ALA A 707 -36.12 -1.68 12.70
CA ALA A 707 -37.13 -0.72 13.01
C ALA A 707 -38.24 -1.62 13.58
N GLU A 708 -38.34 -1.66 14.91
CA GLU A 708 -39.53 -2.19 15.54
C GLU A 708 -40.61 -1.43 14.82
N GLU A 709 -41.43 -2.16 14.08
CA GLU A 709 -42.71 -1.66 13.62
C GLU A 709 -43.49 -1.29 14.87
N HIS A 710 -43.12 -0.16 15.48
CA HIS A 710 -44.05 0.61 16.25
C HIS A 710 -45.02 1.19 15.22
N VAL A 711 -46.08 0.45 15.05
CA VAL A 711 -47.36 1.02 14.63
C VAL A 711 -47.73 2.02 15.70
N ASP A 712 -47.26 3.25 15.53
CA ASP A 712 -47.70 4.41 16.29
C ASP A 712 -47.81 5.62 15.38
N GLU A 713 -49.08 6.11 15.38
CA GLU A 713 -49.60 7.41 15.06
C GLU A 713 -48.80 8.31 14.08
N ALA A 714 -49.48 8.62 12.98
CA ALA A 714 -49.09 9.52 11.89
C ALA A 714 -48.25 10.72 12.32
N HIS A 715 -46.90 10.56 12.29
CA HIS A 715 -45.98 11.66 12.34
C HIS A 715 -45.35 11.88 10.94
N SER A 716 -45.53 13.05 10.40
CA SER A 716 -44.96 13.45 9.12
C SER A 716 -43.41 13.36 9.17
N ARG A 717 -42.79 12.57 8.28
CA ARG A 717 -41.34 12.49 8.10
C ARG A 717 -40.88 13.60 7.15
N ALA A 718 -39.76 14.25 7.46
CA ALA A 718 -39.14 15.22 6.59
C ALA A 718 -37.82 14.65 5.99
N ILE A 719 -37.72 14.60 4.67
CA ILE A 719 -36.60 14.02 3.95
C ILE A 719 -35.96 15.11 3.06
N LEU A 720 -34.70 15.41 3.27
CA LEU A 720 -33.95 16.32 2.39
C LEU A 720 -33.20 15.52 1.33
N CYS A 721 -33.70 15.53 0.10
CA CYS A 721 -33.00 14.99 -1.05
C CYS A 721 -31.90 15.97 -1.50
N ALA A 722 -30.64 15.58 -1.38
CA ALA A 722 -29.47 16.38 -1.74
C ALA A 722 -28.51 15.61 -2.64
N THR A 723 -27.59 16.29 -3.27
CA THR A 723 -26.44 15.69 -3.95
C THR A 723 -25.13 16.15 -3.31
N PRO A 724 -24.05 15.35 -3.32
CA PRO A 724 -22.79 15.69 -2.68
C PRO A 724 -22.16 16.99 -3.21
N THR A 725 -22.39 17.28 -4.48
CA THR A 725 -21.76 18.40 -5.20
C THR A 725 -22.59 19.67 -5.24
N CYS A 726 -23.82 19.66 -4.69
CA CYS A 726 -24.72 20.82 -4.79
C CYS A 726 -24.40 21.87 -3.71
N PRO A 727 -23.90 23.07 -4.07
CA PRO A 727 -23.67 24.15 -3.12
C PRO A 727 -24.94 24.57 -2.38
N ASN A 728 -26.09 24.51 -3.06
CA ASN A 728 -27.39 24.83 -2.49
C ASN A 728 -27.86 23.75 -1.50
N GLY A 729 -27.38 22.51 -1.58
CA GLY A 729 -27.63 21.45 -0.63
C GLY A 729 -27.02 21.77 0.73
N ARG A 730 -25.80 22.32 0.79
CA ARG A 730 -25.15 22.77 2.02
C ARG A 730 -25.91 23.95 2.65
N ILE A 731 -26.38 24.88 1.84
CA ILE A 731 -27.20 26.00 2.32
C ILE A 731 -28.50 25.51 2.92
N ALA A 732 -29.17 24.54 2.30
CA ALA A 732 -30.40 23.94 2.81
C ALA A 732 -30.16 23.23 4.17
N CYS A 733 -29.15 22.37 4.28
CA CYS A 733 -28.75 21.74 5.54
C CYS A 733 -28.49 22.77 6.62
N THR A 734 -27.65 23.77 6.35
CA THR A 734 -27.34 24.83 7.34
C THR A 734 -28.58 25.58 7.80
N SER A 735 -29.55 25.80 6.90
CA SER A 735 -30.81 26.51 7.24
C SER A 735 -31.72 25.64 8.09
N LEU A 736 -31.86 24.35 7.80
CA LEU A 736 -32.63 23.38 8.56
C LEU A 736 -32.03 23.17 9.97
N ASP A 737 -30.70 23.01 10.05
CA ASP A 737 -29.98 22.82 11.31
C ASP A 737 -30.09 24.07 12.22
N LYS A 738 -29.94 25.27 11.68
CA LYS A 738 -30.12 26.54 12.42
C LYS A 738 -31.55 26.74 12.91
N ALA A 739 -32.53 26.20 12.17
CA ALA A 739 -33.92 26.25 12.57
C ALA A 739 -34.28 25.15 13.57
N GLY A 740 -33.38 24.22 13.92
CA GLY A 740 -33.66 23.08 14.77
C GLY A 740 -34.66 22.09 14.14
N PHE A 741 -34.83 22.11 12.84
CA PHE A 741 -35.82 21.30 12.12
C PHE A 741 -35.27 19.89 11.92
N LYS A 742 -35.98 18.87 12.43
CA LYS A 742 -35.56 17.48 12.27
C LYS A 742 -35.88 16.97 10.88
N TYR A 743 -34.88 16.45 10.20
CA TYR A 743 -35.00 15.87 8.86
C TYR A 743 -34.03 14.71 8.68
N GLU A 744 -34.38 13.80 7.78
CA GLU A 744 -33.52 12.75 7.27
C GLU A 744 -32.85 13.22 5.98
N LYS A 745 -31.51 13.10 5.90
CA LYS A 745 -30.79 13.49 4.70
C LYS A 745 -30.65 12.28 3.77
N LEU A 746 -31.27 12.38 2.60
CA LEU A 746 -31.23 11.37 1.55
C LEU A 746 -30.33 11.84 0.43
N MET A 747 -29.32 11.07 0.09
CA MET A 747 -28.51 11.33 -1.10
C MET A 747 -29.28 10.82 -2.31
N ALA A 748 -29.68 11.74 -3.20
CA ALA A 748 -30.53 11.42 -4.34
C ALA A 748 -29.88 10.46 -5.34
N GLU A 749 -28.54 10.39 -5.33
CA GLU A 749 -27.75 9.49 -6.19
C GLU A 749 -27.81 8.05 -5.68
N ASP A 750 -27.78 7.85 -4.35
CA ASP A 750 -27.82 6.52 -3.73
C ASP A 750 -29.26 5.97 -3.60
N ASN A 751 -30.26 6.83 -3.72
CA ASN A 751 -31.67 6.51 -3.51
C ASN A 751 -32.55 7.03 -4.67
N ALA A 752 -32.10 6.81 -5.89
CA ALA A 752 -32.74 7.36 -7.09
C ALA A 752 -34.21 6.94 -7.25
N GLU A 753 -34.53 5.67 -6.93
CA GLU A 753 -35.90 5.16 -7.00
C GLU A 753 -36.81 5.85 -5.99
N LEU A 754 -36.34 6.04 -4.76
CA LEU A 754 -37.11 6.70 -3.72
C LEU A 754 -37.25 8.20 -4.01
N ALA A 755 -36.20 8.86 -4.50
CA ALA A 755 -36.27 10.24 -4.93
C ALA A 755 -37.26 10.44 -6.10
N LEU A 756 -37.29 9.51 -7.05
CA LEU A 756 -38.24 9.50 -8.18
C LEU A 756 -39.66 9.23 -7.72
N SER A 757 -39.91 8.36 -6.74
CA SER A 757 -41.22 8.08 -6.20
C SER A 757 -41.87 9.34 -5.58
N PHE A 758 -41.08 10.25 -5.01
CA PHE A 758 -41.50 11.57 -4.55
C PHE A 758 -41.52 12.63 -5.69
N GLY A 759 -41.20 12.23 -6.90
CA GLY A 759 -41.15 13.15 -8.07
C GLY A 759 -40.10 14.27 -7.91
N VAL A 760 -38.96 13.99 -7.22
CA VAL A 760 -37.84 14.93 -7.09
C VAL A 760 -37.11 15.04 -8.42
N LYS A 761 -37.03 16.26 -8.96
CA LYS A 761 -36.38 16.57 -10.24
C LYS A 761 -35.10 17.42 -10.10
N GLN A 762 -34.84 17.94 -8.92
CA GLN A 762 -33.65 18.78 -8.64
C GLN A 762 -33.25 18.67 -7.16
N ALA A 763 -31.98 18.93 -6.87
CA ALA A 763 -31.45 18.99 -5.51
C ALA A 763 -31.02 20.45 -5.17
N PRO A 764 -31.21 20.89 -3.91
CA PRO A 764 -31.87 20.21 -2.82
C PRO A 764 -33.39 20.26 -2.93
N THR A 765 -34.10 19.21 -2.52
CA THR A 765 -35.54 19.21 -2.34
C THR A 765 -35.89 18.62 -0.98
N LEU A 766 -36.61 19.36 -0.14
CA LEU A 766 -37.17 18.87 1.10
C LEU A 766 -38.56 18.25 0.82
N VAL A 767 -38.75 17.02 1.20
CA VAL A 767 -40.03 16.29 1.10
C VAL A 767 -40.56 16.08 2.51
N ILE A 768 -41.81 16.45 2.74
CA ILE A 768 -42.53 16.16 3.98
C ILE A 768 -43.63 15.18 3.66
N THR A 769 -43.63 14.01 4.30
CA THR A 769 -44.58 12.94 4.00
C THR A 769 -45.11 12.28 5.28
N ASP A 770 -46.36 11.86 5.23
CA ASP A 770 -47.01 11.01 6.24
C ASP A 770 -47.06 9.52 5.81
N GLY A 771 -46.37 9.20 4.72
CA GLY A 771 -46.34 7.87 4.12
C GLY A 771 -47.48 7.61 3.09
N ARG A 772 -48.46 8.50 2.97
CA ARG A 772 -49.56 8.42 1.97
C ARG A 772 -49.55 9.61 1.02
N GLU A 773 -49.37 10.80 1.58
CA GLU A 773 -49.25 12.04 0.81
C GLU A 773 -47.89 12.70 1.09
N PHE A 774 -47.41 13.53 0.15
CA PHE A 774 -46.19 14.27 0.34
C PHE A 774 -46.28 15.67 -0.22
N GLU A 775 -45.59 16.60 0.44
CA GLU A 775 -45.38 17.99 -0.01
C GLU A 775 -43.88 18.18 -0.24
N LYS A 776 -43.50 18.93 -1.27
CA LYS A 776 -42.10 19.14 -1.61
C LYS A 776 -41.75 20.60 -1.83
N PHE A 777 -40.55 20.98 -1.32
CA PHE A 777 -39.97 22.29 -1.42
C PHE A 777 -38.66 22.20 -2.16
N ALA A 778 -38.62 22.59 -3.45
CA ALA A 778 -37.48 22.41 -4.30
C ALA A 778 -36.61 23.66 -4.37
N GLY A 779 -35.30 23.49 -4.07
CA GLY A 779 -34.29 24.54 -3.99
C GLY A 779 -34.17 25.20 -2.61
N ALA A 780 -32.95 25.71 -2.29
CA ALA A 780 -32.66 26.28 -0.98
C ALA A 780 -33.57 27.48 -0.63
N GLY A 781 -34.03 28.23 -1.59
CA GLY A 781 -34.95 29.36 -1.41
C GLY A 781 -36.34 28.90 -0.93
N ALA A 782 -36.95 27.89 -1.59
CA ALA A 782 -38.24 27.34 -1.19
C ALA A 782 -38.20 26.71 0.20
N ILE A 783 -37.10 25.99 0.54
CA ILE A 783 -36.86 25.40 1.84
C ILE A 783 -36.79 26.49 2.92
N LYS A 784 -36.10 27.60 2.65
CA LYS A 784 -36.02 28.72 3.58
C LYS A 784 -37.40 29.39 3.80
N THR A 785 -38.17 29.60 2.71
CA THR A 785 -39.53 30.14 2.81
C THR A 785 -40.44 29.24 3.65
N PHE A 786 -40.34 27.93 3.48
CA PHE A 786 -41.05 26.96 4.30
C PHE A 786 -40.68 27.09 5.79
N LEU A 787 -39.38 27.14 6.10
CA LEU A 787 -38.92 27.30 7.49
C LEU A 787 -39.38 28.63 8.13
N ASP A 788 -39.44 29.68 7.36
CA ASP A 788 -39.90 30.98 7.83
C ASP A 788 -41.44 30.98 8.11
N SER A 789 -42.20 30.15 7.35
CA SER A 789 -43.64 29.97 7.60
C SER A 789 -43.95 29.08 8.83
N GLN A 790 -43.03 28.24 9.26
CA GLN A 790 -43.16 27.41 10.48
C GLN A 790 -42.87 28.16 11.76
N LYS A 791 -42.37 29.41 11.68
CA LYS A 791 -42.08 30.29 12.82
C LYS A 791 -43.21 31.20 13.21
N GLN A 792 -44.27 31.23 12.42
CA GLN A 792 -45.53 31.94 12.70
C GLN A 792 -46.55 30.95 13.30
#